data_051724f7595986d2cc932f38abe16fc2
#
_entry.id   051724f7595986d2cc932f38abe16fc2
#
_cell.length_a   1.000
_cell.length_b   1.000
_cell.length_c   1.000
_cell.angle_alpha   90.00
_cell.angle_beta   90.00
_cell.angle_gamma   90.00
#
_symmetry.space_group_name_H-M   'P 1'
#
loop_
_entity.id
_entity.type
_entity.pdbx_description
1 polymer ?
#
loop_
_entity_poly.entity_id
_entity_poly.type
_entity_poly.pdbx_seq_one_letter_code
_entity_poly.pdbx_strand_id
1 'polypeptide(L)'
;SNEEVLFGEITPNPVKIFNHMIEFVYDPMLSSEKFTDWGVSDPEARKEFSALTEKFKKEVKDATKLMAPKQDNFKIDPDELARYENMPDSEKIPYFEAKFDQWIKTIETFFNEEKPSKINEEVDPGPKTELEHWRSRMQEITNWSEQLKSKDFNMVKNALTKHKQHEGKKEGQENINKLMLNFQRLDLSLTDKLNEAKDNVKYLSTLEKFIDPLYNGTPQQIIDTLPSLMNAIKMIHTIARFYNTPDKMTQLFVKITNQMIVNCKEKIIPKNSKSEDVWKRPPAEIIEILGSCIKLNREYKEAYNVTKRKIEEMPKGKRFDFSETQIFNKFDMFVKRLQKLIEVFSNIQQFNDLNKHNLEKMDVLIGKFEVILNEFKKKRSKDLLDLRNTQFDKDYVSFNISISQLDTELQAFIDTNFNKSKSIEHSLKLLKKFESTIKRDALKHNLTSKYNTILHSYATELDAIQRVFNDHRTDPPMVRNMPEIAGKIIWSKHLFQKITGPIHMFPQNVINSTEIKKYYGNYNTLGKQLTINEMWYYNLWVNEIERSKAALQATLIVRHETQKKLYVNFDVDIMQLIREAKCLDRQGIAIPESARIILLQEEKFKMYYNELLYVLREYERIVGKIKPICQNLLAPHIADLELKLHPGMSTLTWTSMNIDSYLHHVYQGLNKLEQLIIYVTDIIENRIENNLRNISKVSLVSLPHENVTFTLENFVSMQEEYINEKRNLLTSKNVEVERAVDDLIQTILHYPLDVRIDPVKSDETKRI
;
A
#
# COMPACT_ATOMS: atom_id res chain seq x y z
N SER A 1 -15.66 10.59 -59.79
CA SER A 1 -14.77 11.56 -60.45
C SER A 1 -13.73 11.95 -59.38
N ASN A 2 -12.50 11.54 -59.65
CA ASN A 2 -11.35 11.99 -58.83
C ASN A 2 -11.10 13.44 -59.23
N GLU A 3 -11.66 14.40 -58.51
CA GLU A 3 -11.16 15.75 -58.54
C GLU A 3 -9.83 15.74 -57.78
N GLU A 4 -8.73 15.94 -58.53
CA GLU A 4 -7.41 16.21 -57.92
C GLU A 4 -7.53 17.52 -57.15
N VAL A 5 -7.44 17.43 -55.85
CA VAL A 5 -7.31 18.61 -55.00
C VAL A 5 -5.90 19.17 -55.19
N LEU A 6 -5.74 20.12 -56.09
CA LEU A 6 -4.48 20.86 -56.24
C LEU A 6 -4.26 21.77 -55.03
N PHE A 7 -3.25 21.48 -54.26
CA PHE A 7 -2.76 22.35 -53.18
C PHE A 7 -2.38 23.72 -53.81
N GLY A 8 -3.18 24.75 -53.53
CA GLY A 8 -2.94 26.12 -53.99
C GLY A 8 -4.14 26.84 -54.61
N GLU A 9 -5.20 26.16 -54.99
CA GLU A 9 -6.46 26.82 -55.36
C GLU A 9 -7.31 27.07 -54.12
N ILE A 10 -7.43 28.36 -53.76
CA ILE A 10 -8.25 28.83 -52.64
C ILE A 10 -9.72 28.83 -53.05
N THR A 11 -10.29 27.65 -53.24
CA THR A 11 -11.75 27.50 -53.36
C THR A 11 -12.30 26.99 -52.03
N PRO A 12 -13.46 27.49 -51.56
CA PRO A 12 -14.05 27.02 -50.29
C PRO A 12 -14.49 25.54 -50.29
N ASN A 13 -14.56 24.90 -51.46
CA ASN A 13 -14.98 23.53 -51.59
C ASN A 13 -14.03 22.46 -51.04
N PRO A 14 -12.71 22.47 -51.26
CA PRO A 14 -11.78 21.49 -50.70
C PRO A 14 -11.78 21.50 -49.19
N VAL A 15 -11.85 22.67 -48.58
CA VAL A 15 -11.84 22.82 -47.13
C VAL A 15 -13.15 22.33 -46.50
N LYS A 16 -14.28 22.58 -47.19
CA LYS A 16 -15.59 21.99 -46.76
C LYS A 16 -15.58 20.48 -46.86
N ILE A 17 -15.04 19.90 -47.92
CA ILE A 17 -14.92 18.46 -48.10
C ILE A 17 -14.03 17.87 -47.01
N PHE A 18 -12.93 18.54 -46.70
CA PHE A 18 -12.00 18.12 -45.68
C PHE A 18 -12.61 18.18 -44.28
N ASN A 19 -13.29 19.23 -43.93
CA ASN A 19 -14.03 19.33 -42.68
C ASN A 19 -15.14 18.28 -42.57
N HIS A 20 -15.83 18.02 -43.65
CA HIS A 20 -16.87 16.96 -43.75
C HIS A 20 -16.26 15.59 -43.54
N MET A 21 -15.08 15.34 -44.09
CA MET A 21 -14.33 14.09 -43.90
C MET A 21 -13.91 13.92 -42.43
N ILE A 22 -13.49 14.99 -41.77
CA ILE A 22 -13.17 14.95 -40.34
C ILE A 22 -14.41 14.64 -39.51
N GLU A 23 -15.54 15.34 -39.72
CA GLU A 23 -16.74 15.20 -38.91
C GLU A 23 -17.48 13.87 -39.14
N PHE A 24 -17.51 13.39 -40.38
CA PHE A 24 -18.33 12.19 -40.73
C PHE A 24 -17.55 10.90 -40.83
N VAL A 25 -16.23 10.96 -40.95
CA VAL A 25 -15.38 9.76 -41.00
C VAL A 25 -14.50 9.62 -39.77
N TYR A 26 -13.67 10.59 -39.48
CA TYR A 26 -12.68 10.49 -38.40
C TYR A 26 -13.30 10.59 -37.02
N ASP A 27 -14.21 11.50 -36.76
CA ASP A 27 -14.83 11.65 -35.45
C ASP A 27 -15.69 10.44 -35.02
N PRO A 28 -16.53 9.86 -35.89
CA PRO A 28 -17.22 8.64 -35.57
C PRO A 28 -16.29 7.44 -35.37
N MET A 29 -15.18 7.38 -36.10
CA MET A 29 -14.18 6.31 -35.95
C MET A 29 -13.44 6.40 -34.61
N LEU A 30 -13.11 7.59 -34.16
CA LEU A 30 -12.42 7.83 -32.88
C LEU A 30 -13.33 7.69 -31.67
N SER A 31 -14.62 7.98 -31.80
CA SER A 31 -15.61 7.87 -30.72
C SER A 31 -16.28 6.50 -30.61
N SER A 32 -16.02 5.59 -31.54
CA SER A 32 -16.66 4.30 -31.59
C SER A 32 -16.13 3.33 -30.51
N GLU A 33 -17.04 2.58 -29.87
CA GLU A 33 -16.72 1.48 -28.98
C GLU A 33 -15.92 0.35 -29.68
N LYS A 34 -15.93 0.34 -31.01
CA LYS A 34 -15.22 -0.62 -31.87
C LYS A 34 -13.75 -0.28 -32.12
N PHE A 35 -13.18 0.67 -31.39
CA PHE A 35 -11.77 1.02 -31.51
C PHE A 35 -10.82 -0.17 -31.24
N THR A 36 -11.29 -1.17 -30.49
CA THR A 36 -10.58 -2.44 -30.27
C THR A 36 -10.43 -3.30 -31.51
N ASP A 37 -11.32 -3.15 -32.50
CA ASP A 37 -11.27 -3.91 -33.76
C ASP A 37 -10.11 -3.47 -34.66
N TRP A 38 -9.49 -2.35 -34.38
CA TRP A 38 -8.37 -1.79 -35.12
C TRP A 38 -6.98 -2.26 -34.63
N GLY A 39 -6.96 -3.16 -33.64
CA GLY A 39 -5.73 -3.72 -33.09
C GLY A 39 -4.96 -2.79 -32.14
N VAL A 40 -5.49 -1.62 -31.83
CA VAL A 40 -4.88 -0.68 -30.88
C VAL A 40 -5.48 -0.92 -29.49
N SER A 41 -4.87 -1.81 -28.74
CA SER A 41 -5.29 -2.15 -27.37
C SER A 41 -4.73 -1.23 -26.29
N ASP A 42 -3.74 -0.40 -26.63
CA ASP A 42 -3.06 0.47 -25.68
C ASP A 42 -3.87 1.76 -25.42
N PRO A 43 -4.29 2.04 -24.16
CA PRO A 43 -5.01 3.25 -23.81
C PRO A 43 -4.19 4.55 -24.00
N GLU A 44 -2.85 4.49 -23.87
CA GLU A 44 -2.00 5.66 -24.07
C GLU A 44 -1.87 6.01 -25.54
N ALA A 45 -1.69 5.04 -26.41
CA ALA A 45 -1.69 5.25 -27.85
C ALA A 45 -3.01 5.84 -28.37
N ARG A 46 -4.15 5.49 -27.77
CA ARG A 46 -5.45 6.10 -28.06
C ARG A 46 -5.51 7.58 -27.69
N LYS A 47 -5.00 7.92 -26.51
CA LYS A 47 -4.96 9.33 -26.05
C LYS A 47 -4.06 10.18 -26.94
N GLU A 48 -2.90 9.67 -27.31
CA GLU A 48 -1.96 10.36 -28.18
C GLU A 48 -2.53 10.57 -29.56
N PHE A 49 -3.17 9.56 -30.14
CA PHE A 49 -3.83 9.67 -31.45
C PHE A 49 -5.01 10.64 -31.41
N SER A 50 -5.83 10.62 -30.35
CA SER A 50 -6.92 11.57 -30.17
C SER A 50 -6.41 13.02 -30.06
N ALA A 51 -5.32 13.23 -29.29
CA ALA A 51 -4.70 14.54 -29.13
C ALA A 51 -4.11 15.08 -30.46
N LEU A 52 -3.47 14.23 -31.25
CA LEU A 52 -2.96 14.57 -32.58
C LEU A 52 -4.09 14.94 -33.55
N THR A 53 -5.19 14.21 -33.49
CA THR A 53 -6.37 14.47 -34.33
C THR A 53 -7.05 15.79 -33.96
N GLU A 54 -7.18 16.12 -32.68
CA GLU A 54 -7.70 17.42 -32.23
C GLU A 54 -6.77 18.60 -32.61
N LYS A 55 -5.47 18.39 -32.50
CA LYS A 55 -4.48 19.39 -32.97
C LYS A 55 -4.61 19.62 -34.46
N PHE A 56 -4.72 18.56 -35.24
CA PHE A 56 -4.89 18.63 -36.69
C PHE A 56 -6.20 19.36 -37.09
N LYS A 57 -7.34 19.03 -36.46
CA LYS A 57 -8.61 19.74 -36.67
C LYS A 57 -8.50 21.24 -36.40
N LYS A 58 -7.79 21.60 -35.32
CA LYS A 58 -7.56 22.99 -34.96
C LYS A 58 -6.72 23.72 -36.03
N GLU A 59 -5.64 23.09 -36.50
CA GLU A 59 -4.78 23.65 -37.55
C GLU A 59 -5.53 23.84 -38.88
N VAL A 60 -6.37 22.89 -39.29
CA VAL A 60 -7.23 23.00 -40.47
C VAL A 60 -8.25 24.12 -40.32
N LYS A 61 -8.88 24.25 -39.15
CA LYS A 61 -9.84 25.33 -38.87
C LYS A 61 -9.18 26.71 -38.88
N ASP A 62 -7.98 26.82 -38.38
CA ASP A 62 -7.21 28.07 -38.40
C ASP A 62 -6.71 28.41 -39.82
N ALA A 63 -6.29 27.43 -40.59
CA ALA A 63 -5.97 27.61 -42.02
C ALA A 63 -7.18 28.04 -42.85
N THR A 64 -8.37 27.52 -42.55
CA THR A 64 -9.63 27.93 -43.21
C THR A 64 -9.96 29.41 -43.00
N LYS A 65 -9.67 29.94 -41.79
CA LYS A 65 -9.85 31.35 -41.47
C LYS A 65 -8.92 32.26 -42.27
N LEU A 66 -7.70 31.81 -42.55
CA LEU A 66 -6.69 32.54 -43.32
C LEU A 66 -6.99 32.54 -44.82
N MET A 67 -7.78 31.58 -45.31
CA MET A 67 -8.12 31.40 -46.74
C MET A 67 -9.43 32.08 -47.14
N ALA A 68 -10.09 32.86 -46.27
CA ALA A 68 -11.29 33.62 -46.64
C ALA A 68 -11.00 34.59 -47.78
N PRO A 69 -11.78 34.59 -48.87
CA PRO A 69 -11.52 35.48 -49.98
C PRO A 69 -11.64 36.95 -49.54
N LYS A 70 -10.65 37.77 -49.92
CA LYS A 70 -10.68 39.21 -49.70
C LYS A 70 -11.83 39.79 -50.52
N GLN A 71 -12.78 40.42 -49.87
CA GLN A 71 -13.81 41.22 -50.59
C GLN A 71 -13.16 42.49 -51.16
N ASP A 72 -13.08 42.57 -52.47
CA ASP A 72 -12.65 43.80 -53.15
C ASP A 72 -13.83 44.73 -53.29
N ASN A 73 -13.96 45.72 -52.38
CA ASN A 73 -15.08 46.62 -52.30
C ASN A 73 -14.91 47.87 -53.26
N PHE A 74 -13.71 48.09 -53.76
CA PHE A 74 -13.36 49.26 -54.55
C PHE A 74 -12.84 48.89 -55.94
N LYS A 75 -13.54 47.97 -56.64
CA LYS A 75 -13.30 47.63 -58.04
C LYS A 75 -14.24 48.37 -58.95
N ILE A 76 -13.76 48.81 -60.10
CA ILE A 76 -14.55 49.32 -61.26
C ILE A 76 -14.67 48.12 -62.19
N ASP A 77 -15.91 47.89 -62.70
CA ASP A 77 -16.14 46.83 -63.68
C ASP A 77 -15.29 47.15 -64.95
N PRO A 78 -14.51 46.18 -65.46
CA PRO A 78 -13.71 46.40 -66.67
C PRO A 78 -14.47 46.94 -67.88
N ASP A 79 -15.72 46.50 -68.01
CA ASP A 79 -16.61 46.97 -69.13
C ASP A 79 -17.05 48.45 -68.93
N GLU A 80 -17.30 48.84 -67.70
CA GLU A 80 -17.55 50.24 -67.36
C GLU A 80 -16.28 51.08 -67.54
N LEU A 81 -15.13 50.60 -67.12
CA LEU A 81 -13.85 51.31 -67.26
C LEU A 81 -13.52 51.56 -68.75
N ALA A 82 -13.72 50.57 -69.62
CA ALA A 82 -13.51 50.72 -71.06
C ALA A 82 -14.46 51.69 -71.70
N ARG A 83 -15.69 51.83 -71.21
CA ARG A 83 -16.62 52.90 -71.68
C ARG A 83 -16.17 54.31 -71.32
N TYR A 84 -15.65 54.45 -70.10
CA TYR A 84 -15.30 55.75 -69.54
C TYR A 84 -13.88 56.17 -69.91
N GLU A 85 -12.96 55.31 -70.31
CA GLU A 85 -11.63 55.73 -70.83
C GLU A 85 -11.70 56.61 -72.07
N ASN A 86 -12.73 56.47 -72.90
CA ASN A 86 -12.94 57.17 -74.10
C ASN A 86 -13.96 58.37 -74.01
N MET A 87 -14.45 58.69 -72.81
CA MET A 87 -15.40 59.80 -72.60
C MET A 87 -14.69 61.14 -72.30
N PRO A 88 -15.37 62.25 -72.65
CA PRO A 88 -14.86 63.57 -72.28
C PRO A 88 -14.90 63.81 -70.78
N ASP A 89 -13.96 64.59 -70.24
CA ASP A 89 -13.82 64.83 -68.82
C ASP A 89 -15.08 65.43 -68.17
N SER A 90 -15.97 66.06 -68.89
CA SER A 90 -17.22 66.64 -68.41
C SER A 90 -18.27 65.56 -67.97
N GLU A 91 -18.19 64.38 -68.49
CA GLU A 91 -19.05 63.24 -68.10
C GLU A 91 -18.32 62.25 -67.17
N LYS A 92 -17.03 62.16 -67.30
CA LYS A 92 -16.16 61.28 -66.53
C LYS A 92 -16.04 61.68 -65.06
N ILE A 93 -15.93 63.00 -64.78
CA ILE A 93 -15.79 63.49 -63.42
C ILE A 93 -17.02 63.28 -62.55
N PRO A 94 -18.26 63.54 -62.99
CA PRO A 94 -19.45 63.20 -62.18
C PRO A 94 -19.59 61.73 -61.84
N TYR A 95 -19.19 60.86 -62.76
CA TYR A 95 -19.17 59.42 -62.49
C TYR A 95 -18.17 59.05 -61.42
N PHE A 96 -16.95 59.58 -61.52
CA PHE A 96 -15.94 59.33 -60.50
C PHE A 96 -16.29 59.94 -59.15
N GLU A 97 -16.94 61.11 -59.15
CA GLU A 97 -17.48 61.75 -57.94
C GLU A 97 -18.53 60.88 -57.27
N ALA A 98 -19.47 60.34 -58.00
CA ALA A 98 -20.52 59.39 -57.47
C ALA A 98 -19.93 58.09 -56.96
N LYS A 99 -18.97 57.49 -57.67
CA LYS A 99 -18.26 56.28 -57.22
C LYS A 99 -17.43 56.56 -55.96
N PHE A 100 -16.74 57.69 -55.90
CA PHE A 100 -15.95 58.00 -54.71
C PHE A 100 -16.82 58.31 -53.49
N ASP A 101 -17.98 58.98 -53.68
CA ASP A 101 -18.97 59.15 -52.61
C ASP A 101 -19.55 57.84 -52.12
N GLN A 102 -19.86 56.95 -53.05
CA GLN A 102 -20.30 55.62 -52.70
C GLN A 102 -19.24 54.82 -51.86
N TRP A 103 -17.99 54.92 -52.28
CA TRP A 103 -16.89 54.26 -51.58
C TRP A 103 -16.63 54.90 -50.21
N ILE A 104 -16.72 56.22 -50.07
CA ILE A 104 -16.64 56.90 -48.79
C ILE A 104 -17.77 56.47 -47.87
N LYS A 105 -19.00 56.40 -48.37
CA LYS A 105 -20.14 55.90 -47.60
C LYS A 105 -19.96 54.41 -47.13
N THR A 106 -19.36 53.62 -47.97
CA THR A 106 -19.03 52.26 -47.63
C THR A 106 -18.03 52.16 -46.45
N ILE A 107 -17.02 53.06 -46.46
CA ILE A 107 -16.04 53.21 -45.40
C ILE A 107 -16.72 53.69 -44.08
N GLU A 108 -17.59 54.74 -44.22
CA GLU A 108 -18.35 55.28 -43.09
C GLU A 108 -19.26 54.22 -42.46
N THR A 109 -19.91 53.43 -43.31
CA THR A 109 -20.74 52.28 -42.83
C THR A 109 -19.91 51.27 -42.03
N PHE A 110 -18.71 50.92 -42.52
CA PHE A 110 -17.77 50.06 -41.80
C PHE A 110 -17.37 50.66 -40.46
N PHE A 111 -17.18 51.94 -40.34
CA PHE A 111 -16.86 52.58 -39.06
C PHE A 111 -18.07 52.64 -38.10
N ASN A 112 -19.29 52.82 -38.64
CA ASN A 112 -20.51 52.96 -37.86
C ASN A 112 -21.14 51.61 -37.49
N GLU A 113 -20.86 50.58 -38.26
CA GLU A 113 -21.18 49.20 -37.87
C GLU A 113 -20.22 48.75 -36.78
N GLU A 114 -20.54 49.13 -35.53
CA GLU A 114 -20.00 48.37 -34.40
C GLU A 114 -20.62 46.94 -34.47
N LYS A 115 -19.95 46.04 -35.21
CA LYS A 115 -20.28 44.61 -35.09
C LYS A 115 -20.17 44.25 -33.62
N PRO A 116 -21.24 43.75 -32.97
CA PRO A 116 -21.13 43.26 -31.62
C PRO A 116 -19.94 42.29 -31.61
N SER A 117 -18.94 42.59 -30.81
CA SER A 117 -17.78 41.74 -30.73
C SER A 117 -18.28 40.37 -30.31
N LYS A 118 -17.84 39.31 -30.97
CA LYS A 118 -18.15 37.92 -30.54
C LYS A 118 -17.87 37.67 -29.04
N ILE A 119 -17.09 38.56 -28.45
CA ILE A 119 -16.81 38.60 -27.02
C ILE A 119 -18.10 38.84 -26.19
N ASN A 120 -19.06 39.62 -26.72
CA ASN A 120 -20.32 39.89 -26.02
C ASN A 120 -21.32 38.72 -26.11
N GLU A 121 -21.10 37.74 -26.98
CA GLU A 121 -21.92 36.50 -27.09
C GLU A 121 -21.45 35.41 -26.12
N GLU A 122 -20.19 35.47 -25.64
CA GLU A 122 -19.67 34.53 -24.65
C GLU A 122 -20.09 34.97 -23.25
N VAL A 123 -20.59 34.04 -22.46
CA VAL A 123 -21.02 34.29 -21.07
C VAL A 123 -19.82 34.67 -20.19
N ASP A 124 -18.67 34.05 -20.44
CA ASP A 124 -17.43 34.25 -19.66
C ASP A 124 -16.20 34.32 -20.60
N PRO A 125 -15.98 35.49 -21.29
CA PRO A 125 -14.89 35.60 -22.25
C PRO A 125 -13.52 35.51 -21.57
N GLY A 126 -12.59 34.79 -22.18
CA GLY A 126 -11.20 34.60 -21.71
C GLY A 126 -10.20 35.51 -22.44
N PRO A 127 -8.93 35.48 -22.04
CA PRO A 127 -7.88 36.35 -22.65
C PRO A 127 -7.58 36.00 -24.11
N LYS A 128 -7.84 34.77 -24.54
CA LYS A 128 -7.66 34.35 -25.95
C LYS A 128 -8.63 35.05 -26.88
N THR A 129 -9.87 35.20 -26.44
CA THR A 129 -10.91 35.91 -27.24
C THR A 129 -10.55 37.37 -27.46
N GLU A 130 -9.92 38.03 -26.48
CA GLU A 130 -9.43 39.39 -26.60
C GLU A 130 -8.33 39.51 -27.67
N LEU A 131 -7.36 38.62 -27.62
CA LEU A 131 -6.27 38.60 -28.62
C LEU A 131 -6.80 38.29 -30.04
N GLU A 132 -7.71 37.34 -30.17
CA GLU A 132 -8.35 36.99 -31.45
C GLU A 132 -9.20 38.17 -31.99
N HIS A 133 -9.91 38.87 -31.12
CA HIS A 133 -10.67 40.05 -31.49
C HIS A 133 -9.76 41.14 -32.12
N TRP A 134 -8.66 41.48 -31.44
CA TRP A 134 -7.74 42.49 -31.95
C TRP A 134 -6.99 42.04 -33.19
N ARG A 135 -6.66 40.75 -33.32
CA ARG A 135 -6.09 40.18 -34.57
C ARG A 135 -7.07 40.26 -35.72
N SER A 136 -8.31 39.89 -35.51
CA SER A 136 -9.37 40.00 -36.52
C SER A 136 -9.60 41.46 -36.93
N ARG A 137 -9.66 42.35 -35.94
CA ARG A 137 -9.85 43.79 -36.18
C ARG A 137 -8.67 44.40 -36.94
N MET A 138 -7.45 44.04 -36.57
CA MET A 138 -6.25 44.46 -37.29
C MET A 138 -6.28 44.00 -38.75
N GLN A 139 -6.67 42.78 -39.00
CA GLN A 139 -6.76 42.18 -40.33
C GLN A 139 -7.85 42.88 -41.18
N GLU A 140 -9.02 43.10 -40.60
CA GLU A 140 -10.10 43.82 -41.25
C GLU A 140 -9.64 45.24 -41.67
N ILE A 141 -9.09 46.01 -40.74
CA ILE A 141 -8.62 47.40 -41.02
C ILE A 141 -7.46 47.37 -42.00
N THR A 142 -6.54 46.40 -41.92
CA THR A 142 -5.46 46.25 -42.89
C THR A 142 -6.01 46.00 -44.29
N ASN A 143 -7.01 45.13 -44.43
CA ASN A 143 -7.66 44.88 -45.72
C ASN A 143 -8.29 46.14 -46.30
N TRP A 144 -8.98 46.93 -45.48
CA TRP A 144 -9.51 48.20 -45.91
C TRP A 144 -8.40 49.20 -46.35
N SER A 145 -7.34 49.31 -45.57
CA SER A 145 -6.18 50.15 -45.88
C SER A 145 -5.47 49.74 -47.19
N GLU A 146 -5.39 48.41 -47.45
CA GLU A 146 -4.84 47.89 -48.71
C GLU A 146 -5.75 48.18 -49.90
N GLN A 147 -7.06 48.07 -49.72
CA GLN A 147 -8.03 48.37 -50.77
C GLN A 147 -8.03 49.89 -51.16
N LEU A 148 -7.78 50.79 -50.20
CA LEU A 148 -7.59 52.21 -50.47
C LEU A 148 -6.32 52.46 -51.28
N LYS A 149 -5.40 51.54 -51.40
CA LYS A 149 -4.19 51.58 -52.21
C LYS A 149 -4.35 50.88 -53.57
N SER A 150 -5.54 50.34 -53.86
CA SER A 150 -5.82 49.64 -55.10
C SER A 150 -5.67 50.59 -56.31
N LYS A 151 -5.40 50.01 -57.48
CA LYS A 151 -5.21 50.79 -58.71
C LYS A 151 -6.44 51.63 -59.05
N ASP A 152 -7.62 51.03 -58.94
CA ASP A 152 -8.90 51.63 -59.28
C ASP A 152 -9.25 52.81 -58.34
N PHE A 153 -9.06 52.56 -57.00
CA PHE A 153 -9.27 53.65 -56.04
C PHE A 153 -8.32 54.86 -56.26
N ASN A 154 -7.02 54.54 -56.43
CA ASN A 154 -6.03 55.58 -56.69
C ASN A 154 -6.26 56.34 -58.05
N MET A 155 -6.75 55.60 -59.05
CA MET A 155 -7.10 56.19 -60.34
C MET A 155 -8.22 57.23 -60.15
N VAL A 156 -9.32 56.86 -59.51
CA VAL A 156 -10.45 57.75 -59.22
C VAL A 156 -10.03 58.94 -58.36
N LYS A 157 -9.30 58.67 -57.30
CA LYS A 157 -8.76 59.72 -56.40
C LYS A 157 -7.86 60.71 -57.13
N ASN A 158 -6.93 60.20 -57.93
CA ASN A 158 -6.00 61.10 -58.72
C ASN A 158 -6.71 61.92 -59.80
N ALA A 159 -7.73 61.29 -60.47
CA ALA A 159 -8.54 61.99 -61.42
C ALA A 159 -9.31 63.18 -60.80
N LEU A 160 -9.95 62.97 -59.66
CA LEU A 160 -10.63 64.01 -58.90
C LEU A 160 -9.68 65.08 -58.38
N THR A 161 -8.47 64.68 -57.94
CA THR A 161 -7.43 65.60 -57.42
C THR A 161 -6.88 66.48 -58.52
N LYS A 162 -6.65 65.96 -59.75
CA LYS A 162 -6.20 66.69 -60.90
C LYS A 162 -7.25 67.70 -61.37
N HIS A 163 -8.54 67.27 -61.36
CA HIS A 163 -9.65 68.14 -61.71
C HIS A 163 -9.77 69.37 -60.76
N LYS A 164 -9.48 69.10 -59.43
CA LYS A 164 -9.40 70.19 -58.44
C LYS A 164 -8.36 71.26 -58.76
N GLN A 165 -7.29 70.88 -59.44
CA GLN A 165 -6.16 71.81 -59.73
C GLN A 165 -6.34 72.62 -61.01
N HIS A 166 -7.25 72.24 -61.95
CA HIS A 166 -7.20 72.74 -63.32
C HIS A 166 -8.29 73.71 -63.75
N GLU A 167 -9.44 73.96 -63.05
CA GLU A 167 -10.43 74.90 -63.52
C GLU A 167 -11.28 75.63 -62.46
N GLY A 168 -11.48 76.94 -62.63
CA GLY A 168 -12.21 77.88 -61.79
C GLY A 168 -13.73 77.89 -61.95
N LYS A 169 -14.48 76.79 -61.86
CA LYS A 169 -15.95 76.72 -61.77
C LYS A 169 -16.44 76.35 -60.40
N LYS A 170 -17.18 77.33 -59.77
CA LYS A 170 -17.44 77.32 -58.34
C LYS A 170 -18.39 76.22 -57.78
N GLU A 171 -19.31 75.61 -58.53
CA GLU A 171 -20.31 74.68 -57.96
C GLU A 171 -19.85 73.21 -57.89
N GLY A 172 -19.14 72.68 -58.88
CA GLY A 172 -18.63 71.33 -58.85
C GLY A 172 -17.44 71.08 -57.92
N GLN A 173 -16.64 72.16 -57.65
CA GLN A 173 -15.47 72.05 -56.74
C GLN A 173 -15.78 71.95 -55.25
N GLU A 174 -16.91 72.49 -54.79
CA GLU A 174 -17.30 72.41 -53.40
C GLU A 174 -17.60 70.96 -52.95
N ASN A 175 -18.30 70.19 -53.79
CA ASN A 175 -18.62 68.80 -53.47
C ASN A 175 -17.37 67.93 -53.48
N ILE A 176 -16.49 68.05 -54.45
CA ILE A 176 -15.20 67.35 -54.53
C ILE A 176 -14.32 67.67 -53.31
N ASN A 177 -14.27 68.98 -52.93
CA ASN A 177 -13.53 69.38 -51.73
C ASN A 177 -14.08 68.81 -50.45
N LYS A 178 -15.43 68.76 -50.30
CA LYS A 178 -16.07 68.13 -49.15
C LYS A 178 -15.77 66.60 -49.09
N LEU A 179 -15.89 65.94 -50.23
CA LEU A 179 -15.57 64.52 -50.35
C LEU A 179 -14.12 64.18 -50.01
N MET A 180 -13.19 65.01 -50.54
CA MET A 180 -11.75 64.80 -50.23
C MET A 180 -11.39 65.10 -48.78
N LEU A 181 -12.02 66.11 -48.17
CA LEU A 181 -11.87 66.36 -46.73
C LEU A 181 -12.44 65.25 -45.88
N ASN A 182 -13.62 64.74 -46.25
CA ASN A 182 -14.23 63.61 -45.56
C ASN A 182 -13.35 62.35 -45.66
N PHE A 183 -12.87 62.08 -46.89
CA PHE A 183 -11.92 60.98 -47.09
C PHE A 183 -10.64 61.11 -46.24
N GLN A 184 -10.05 62.30 -46.20
CA GLN A 184 -8.86 62.56 -45.38
C GLN A 184 -9.11 62.30 -43.90
N ARG A 185 -10.30 62.68 -43.37
CA ARG A 185 -10.68 62.37 -41.99
C ARG A 185 -10.85 60.91 -41.80
N LEU A 186 -11.46 60.21 -42.73
CA LEU A 186 -11.66 58.74 -42.66
C LEU A 186 -10.33 57.96 -42.74
N ASP A 187 -9.43 58.40 -43.65
CA ASP A 187 -8.11 57.79 -43.81
C ASP A 187 -7.23 57.97 -42.58
N LEU A 188 -7.25 59.21 -41.98
CA LEU A 188 -6.60 59.44 -40.70
C LEU A 188 -7.19 58.57 -39.58
N SER A 189 -8.53 58.49 -39.49
CA SER A 189 -9.22 57.63 -38.49
C SER A 189 -8.90 56.20 -38.74
N LEU A 190 -8.85 55.70 -39.96
CA LEU A 190 -8.47 54.35 -40.32
C LEU A 190 -7.03 54.06 -39.90
N THR A 191 -6.12 55.02 -40.18
CA THR A 191 -4.70 54.86 -39.79
C THR A 191 -4.54 54.80 -38.26
N ASP A 192 -5.24 55.67 -37.54
CA ASP A 192 -5.21 55.67 -36.06
C ASP A 192 -5.74 54.39 -35.49
N LYS A 193 -6.88 53.93 -36.01
CA LYS A 193 -7.45 52.61 -35.57
C LYS A 193 -6.56 51.41 -35.94
N LEU A 194 -5.87 51.49 -37.09
CA LEU A 194 -4.89 50.47 -37.47
C LEU A 194 -3.68 50.46 -36.54
N ASN A 195 -3.19 51.64 -36.19
CA ASN A 195 -2.09 51.78 -35.23
C ASN A 195 -2.49 51.28 -33.85
N GLU A 196 -3.71 51.57 -33.37
CA GLU A 196 -4.26 51.03 -32.16
C GLU A 196 -4.33 49.49 -32.19
N ALA A 197 -4.90 48.93 -33.26
CA ALA A 197 -5.03 47.48 -33.40
C ALA A 197 -3.66 46.78 -33.44
N LYS A 198 -2.70 47.35 -34.20
CA LYS A 198 -1.31 46.83 -34.25
C LYS A 198 -0.62 46.86 -32.88
N ASP A 199 -0.72 47.98 -32.17
CA ASP A 199 -0.15 48.15 -30.84
C ASP A 199 -0.77 47.13 -29.85
N ASN A 200 -2.10 47.03 -29.86
CA ASN A 200 -2.82 46.08 -29.01
C ASN A 200 -2.46 44.61 -29.32
N VAL A 201 -2.41 44.22 -30.59
CA VAL A 201 -1.98 42.86 -30.97
C VAL A 201 -0.55 42.57 -30.54
N LYS A 202 0.37 43.55 -30.77
CA LYS A 202 1.78 43.41 -30.40
C LYS A 202 1.95 43.10 -28.91
N TYR A 203 1.28 43.84 -28.03
CA TYR A 203 1.45 43.67 -26.60
C TYR A 203 0.60 42.54 -26.04
N LEU A 204 -0.62 42.33 -26.52
CA LEU A 204 -1.44 41.21 -26.11
C LEU A 204 -0.89 39.85 -26.57
N SER A 205 -0.13 39.80 -27.69
CA SER A 205 0.54 38.56 -28.12
C SER A 205 1.59 38.07 -27.12
N THR A 206 2.09 38.90 -26.22
CA THR A 206 2.97 38.49 -25.13
C THR A 206 2.27 37.56 -24.13
N LEU A 207 0.94 37.57 -24.09
CA LEU A 207 0.13 36.68 -23.28
C LEU A 207 -0.08 35.30 -23.92
N GLU A 208 0.27 35.16 -25.22
CA GLU A 208 0.00 33.91 -25.96
C GLU A 208 0.65 32.67 -25.33
N LYS A 209 1.85 32.81 -24.80
CA LYS A 209 2.57 31.75 -24.09
C LYS A 209 1.88 31.27 -22.83
N PHE A 210 0.96 32.06 -22.28
CA PHE A 210 0.18 31.70 -21.07
C PHE A 210 -1.20 31.12 -21.40
N ILE A 211 -1.60 31.16 -22.67
CA ILE A 211 -2.90 30.65 -23.10
C ILE A 211 -2.99 29.15 -22.83
N ASP A 212 -1.98 28.37 -23.20
CA ASP A 212 -2.00 26.94 -22.98
C ASP A 212 -2.07 26.58 -21.50
N PRO A 213 -1.24 27.09 -20.58
CA PRO A 213 -1.39 26.86 -19.14
C PRO A 213 -2.76 27.27 -18.60
N LEU A 214 -3.30 28.43 -19.01
CA LEU A 214 -4.58 28.95 -18.53
C LEU A 214 -5.79 28.12 -18.99
N TYR A 215 -5.74 27.56 -20.20
CA TYR A 215 -6.87 26.80 -20.78
C TYR A 215 -6.79 25.28 -20.49
N ASN A 216 -5.59 24.71 -20.54
CA ASN A 216 -5.37 23.28 -20.46
C ASN A 216 -4.62 22.84 -19.20
N GLY A 217 -3.86 23.75 -18.59
CA GLY A 217 -3.01 23.43 -17.42
C GLY A 217 -3.79 23.09 -16.17
N THR A 218 -3.08 22.46 -15.22
CA THR A 218 -3.59 22.25 -13.86
C THR A 218 -3.54 23.56 -13.06
N PRO A 219 -4.35 23.71 -11.99
CA PRO A 219 -4.26 24.88 -11.12
C PRO A 219 -2.84 25.16 -10.60
N GLN A 220 -2.05 24.13 -10.31
CA GLN A 220 -0.67 24.32 -9.88
C GLN A 220 0.23 24.84 -11.00
N GLN A 221 0.07 24.36 -12.23
CA GLN A 221 0.81 24.88 -13.39
C GLN A 221 0.47 26.36 -13.66
N ILE A 222 -0.79 26.73 -13.47
CA ILE A 222 -1.20 28.15 -13.57
C ILE A 222 -0.51 28.97 -12.46
N ILE A 223 -0.47 28.49 -11.22
CA ILE A 223 0.24 29.16 -10.11
C ILE A 223 1.71 29.38 -10.45
N ASP A 224 2.38 28.38 -11.01
CA ASP A 224 3.80 28.47 -11.39
C ASP A 224 4.07 29.51 -12.48
N THR A 225 3.08 29.78 -13.33
CA THR A 225 3.16 30.79 -14.39
C THR A 225 2.77 32.20 -13.95
N LEU A 226 2.12 32.38 -12.78
CA LEU A 226 1.61 33.66 -12.31
C LEU A 226 2.66 34.77 -12.25
N PRO A 227 3.89 34.59 -11.76
CA PRO A 227 4.89 35.63 -11.71
C PRO A 227 5.24 36.14 -13.11
N SER A 228 5.38 35.27 -14.09
CA SER A 228 5.66 35.59 -15.47
C SER A 228 4.48 36.26 -16.17
N LEU A 229 3.26 35.80 -15.89
CA LEU A 229 2.01 36.39 -16.38
C LEU A 229 1.85 37.81 -15.85
N MET A 230 2.08 38.05 -14.55
CA MET A 230 2.01 39.39 -13.95
C MET A 230 3.06 40.34 -14.53
N ASN A 231 4.26 39.84 -14.83
CA ASN A 231 5.28 40.64 -15.50
C ASN A 231 4.86 41.02 -16.93
N ALA A 232 4.22 40.12 -17.66
CA ALA A 232 3.69 40.41 -18.99
C ALA A 232 2.57 41.46 -18.92
N ILE A 233 1.65 41.34 -17.96
CA ILE A 233 0.58 42.32 -17.73
C ILE A 233 1.15 43.67 -17.30
N LYS A 234 2.15 43.68 -16.42
CA LYS A 234 2.90 44.91 -16.04
C LYS A 234 3.51 45.57 -17.26
N MET A 235 4.12 44.82 -18.18
CA MET A 235 4.71 45.33 -19.40
C MET A 235 3.64 45.95 -20.30
N ILE A 236 2.49 45.31 -20.46
CA ILE A 236 1.36 45.87 -21.23
C ILE A 236 0.93 47.21 -20.63
N HIS A 237 0.76 47.28 -19.31
CA HIS A 237 0.35 48.50 -18.62
C HIS A 237 1.36 49.65 -18.76
N THR A 238 2.67 49.36 -18.73
CA THR A 238 3.72 50.36 -18.74
C THR A 238 4.09 50.85 -20.14
N ILE A 239 4.05 49.97 -21.14
CA ILE A 239 4.64 50.25 -22.48
C ILE A 239 3.57 50.43 -23.55
N ALA A 240 2.43 49.74 -23.47
CA ALA A 240 1.38 49.88 -24.49
C ALA A 240 0.82 51.31 -24.53
N ARG A 241 0.53 51.80 -25.74
CA ARG A 241 0.00 53.14 -25.91
C ARG A 241 -1.50 53.25 -25.79
N PHE A 242 -2.21 52.26 -26.25
CA PHE A 242 -3.67 52.27 -26.35
C PHE A 242 -4.35 51.32 -25.37
N TYR A 243 -3.70 50.25 -24.95
CA TYR A 243 -4.26 49.23 -24.08
C TYR A 243 -4.07 49.51 -22.58
N ASN A 244 -3.38 50.55 -22.21
CA ASN A 244 -2.95 50.86 -20.85
C ASN A 244 -3.97 51.65 -20.01
N THR A 245 -5.21 51.75 -20.47
CA THR A 245 -6.29 52.43 -19.71
C THR A 245 -6.76 51.56 -18.58
N PRO A 246 -7.15 52.11 -17.40
CA PRO A 246 -7.63 51.35 -16.26
C PRO A 246 -8.77 50.41 -16.60
N ASP A 247 -9.71 50.86 -17.45
CA ASP A 247 -10.87 50.03 -17.84
C ASP A 247 -10.48 48.83 -18.70
N LYS A 248 -9.61 49.00 -19.71
CA LYS A 248 -9.14 47.90 -20.55
C LYS A 248 -8.31 46.92 -19.76
N MET A 249 -7.46 47.41 -18.89
CA MET A 249 -6.64 46.55 -18.01
C MET A 249 -7.51 45.79 -17.00
N THR A 250 -8.50 46.42 -16.38
CA THR A 250 -9.45 45.76 -15.51
C THR A 250 -10.20 44.66 -16.25
N GLN A 251 -10.69 44.92 -17.45
CA GLN A 251 -11.36 43.93 -18.29
C GLN A 251 -10.42 42.78 -18.68
N LEU A 252 -9.15 43.05 -18.96
CA LEU A 252 -8.17 41.98 -19.21
C LEU A 252 -8.01 41.07 -18.00
N PHE A 253 -7.86 41.64 -16.82
CA PHE A 253 -7.81 40.87 -15.57
C PHE A 253 -9.09 40.07 -15.35
N VAL A 254 -10.27 40.66 -15.62
CA VAL A 254 -11.55 39.96 -15.53
C VAL A 254 -11.59 38.75 -16.47
N LYS A 255 -11.10 38.91 -17.71
CA LYS A 255 -11.02 37.82 -18.69
C LYS A 255 -10.06 36.69 -18.23
N ILE A 256 -8.92 37.07 -17.68
CA ILE A 256 -7.98 36.10 -17.09
C ILE A 256 -8.65 35.38 -15.91
N THR A 257 -9.33 36.09 -15.02
CA THR A 257 -10.08 35.53 -13.91
C THR A 257 -11.18 34.57 -14.39
N ASN A 258 -11.96 34.98 -15.40
CA ASN A 258 -12.97 34.13 -16.00
C ASN A 258 -12.38 32.81 -16.51
N GLN A 259 -11.25 32.91 -17.22
CA GLN A 259 -10.57 31.72 -17.75
C GLN A 259 -10.05 30.79 -16.63
N MET A 260 -9.52 31.36 -15.55
CA MET A 260 -9.11 30.54 -14.37
C MET A 260 -10.30 29.85 -13.75
N ILE A 261 -11.44 30.53 -13.64
CA ILE A 261 -12.69 29.91 -13.13
C ILE A 261 -13.17 28.79 -14.04
N VAL A 262 -13.17 29.02 -15.37
CA VAL A 262 -13.56 28.01 -16.37
C VAL A 262 -12.63 26.79 -16.29
N ASN A 263 -11.31 27.03 -16.22
CA ASN A 263 -10.33 25.94 -16.04
C ASN A 263 -10.60 25.14 -14.76
N CYS A 264 -10.83 25.81 -13.63
CA CYS A 264 -11.17 25.15 -12.38
C CYS A 264 -12.46 24.31 -12.52
N LYS A 265 -13.50 24.85 -13.16
CA LYS A 265 -14.76 24.12 -13.42
C LYS A 265 -14.52 22.87 -14.25
N GLU A 266 -13.70 22.96 -15.31
CA GLU A 266 -13.36 21.83 -16.17
C GLU A 266 -12.51 20.75 -15.47
N LYS A 267 -11.67 21.13 -14.51
CA LYS A 267 -10.93 20.16 -13.68
C LYS A 267 -11.82 19.46 -12.66
N ILE A 268 -12.81 20.15 -12.13
CA ILE A 268 -13.79 19.58 -11.20
C ILE A 268 -14.77 18.67 -11.96
N ILE A 269 -15.34 19.17 -13.07
CA ILE A 269 -16.27 18.44 -13.94
C ILE A 269 -15.68 18.46 -15.37
N PRO A 270 -15.04 17.39 -15.81
CA PRO A 270 -14.51 17.27 -17.16
C PRO A 270 -15.61 17.41 -18.22
N LYS A 271 -15.30 18.01 -19.37
CA LYS A 271 -16.27 18.24 -20.48
C LYS A 271 -17.02 16.97 -20.93
N ASN A 272 -16.38 15.82 -20.80
CA ASN A 272 -16.92 14.52 -21.22
C ASN A 272 -17.70 13.79 -20.12
N SER A 273 -17.82 14.36 -18.91
CA SER A 273 -18.51 13.77 -17.78
C SER A 273 -19.74 14.58 -17.38
N LYS A 274 -20.75 13.89 -16.84
CA LYS A 274 -21.95 14.52 -16.29
C LYS A 274 -21.62 15.08 -14.90
N SER A 275 -22.31 16.14 -14.48
CA SER A 275 -22.16 16.69 -13.11
C SER A 275 -22.45 15.66 -12.02
N GLU A 276 -23.21 14.61 -12.31
CA GLU A 276 -23.49 13.50 -11.39
C GLU A 276 -22.26 12.60 -11.16
N ASP A 277 -21.30 12.57 -12.08
CA ASP A 277 -20.12 11.72 -11.98
C ASP A 277 -19.14 12.22 -10.91
N VAL A 278 -19.21 13.49 -10.53
CA VAL A 278 -18.42 14.05 -9.41
C VAL A 278 -18.68 13.30 -8.10
N TRP A 279 -19.93 12.87 -7.89
CA TRP A 279 -20.33 12.14 -6.69
C TRP A 279 -19.84 10.68 -6.65
N LYS A 280 -19.43 10.13 -7.79
CA LYS A 280 -18.91 8.76 -7.92
C LYS A 280 -17.39 8.70 -7.68
N ARG A 281 -16.70 9.82 -7.81
CA ARG A 281 -15.24 9.91 -7.61
C ARG A 281 -14.90 9.82 -6.12
N PRO A 282 -13.67 9.35 -5.76
CA PRO A 282 -13.22 9.33 -4.37
C PRO A 282 -13.30 10.73 -3.75
N PRO A 283 -13.89 10.90 -2.56
CA PRO A 283 -14.02 12.20 -1.92
C PRO A 283 -12.69 12.91 -1.70
N ALA A 284 -11.63 12.17 -1.37
CA ALA A 284 -10.30 12.72 -1.15
C ALA A 284 -9.73 13.40 -2.41
N GLU A 285 -9.91 12.79 -3.58
CA GLU A 285 -9.48 13.34 -4.87
C GLU A 285 -10.21 14.65 -5.18
N ILE A 286 -11.53 14.68 -4.97
CA ILE A 286 -12.33 15.89 -5.18
C ILE A 286 -11.92 17.00 -4.23
N ILE A 287 -11.70 16.71 -2.95
CA ILE A 287 -11.23 17.69 -1.96
C ILE A 287 -9.88 18.27 -2.37
N GLU A 288 -8.97 17.46 -2.88
CA GLU A 288 -7.66 17.92 -3.37
C GLU A 288 -7.79 18.86 -4.57
N ILE A 289 -8.63 18.50 -5.54
CA ILE A 289 -8.91 19.35 -6.72
C ILE A 289 -9.54 20.66 -6.29
N LEU A 290 -10.54 20.64 -5.44
CA LEU A 290 -11.19 21.85 -4.91
C LEU A 290 -10.20 22.72 -4.14
N GLY A 291 -9.36 22.10 -3.31
CA GLY A 291 -8.30 22.78 -2.56
C GLY A 291 -7.27 23.46 -3.46
N SER A 292 -6.88 22.83 -4.55
CA SER A 292 -5.95 23.42 -5.53
C SER A 292 -6.56 24.60 -6.27
N CYS A 293 -7.85 24.57 -6.56
CA CYS A 293 -8.58 25.72 -7.13
C CYS A 293 -8.65 26.91 -6.15
N ILE A 294 -8.87 26.64 -4.88
CA ILE A 294 -8.88 27.67 -3.80
C ILE A 294 -7.49 28.29 -3.66
N LYS A 295 -6.45 27.44 -3.69
CA LYS A 295 -5.05 27.88 -3.65
C LYS A 295 -4.72 28.80 -4.83
N LEU A 296 -5.19 28.47 -6.03
CA LEU A 296 -5.00 29.28 -7.22
C LEU A 296 -5.55 30.71 -7.02
N ASN A 297 -6.75 30.87 -6.46
CA ASN A 297 -7.31 32.20 -6.18
C ASN A 297 -6.44 33.00 -5.20
N ARG A 298 -5.98 32.34 -4.12
CA ARG A 298 -5.13 32.99 -3.12
C ARG A 298 -3.80 33.45 -3.72
N GLU A 299 -3.13 32.57 -4.45
CA GLU A 299 -1.84 32.85 -5.08
C GLU A 299 -1.98 33.92 -6.20
N TYR A 300 -3.10 33.92 -6.92
CA TYR A 300 -3.39 34.93 -7.92
C TYR A 300 -3.54 36.34 -7.30
N LYS A 301 -4.29 36.46 -6.20
CA LYS A 301 -4.40 37.71 -5.45
C LYS A 301 -3.05 38.17 -4.90
N GLU A 302 -2.27 37.27 -4.36
CA GLU A 302 -0.94 37.60 -3.83
C GLU A 302 0.00 38.04 -4.93
N ALA A 303 0.00 37.38 -6.10
CA ALA A 303 0.77 37.78 -7.26
C ALA A 303 0.39 39.21 -7.76
N TYR A 304 -0.91 39.51 -7.77
CA TYR A 304 -1.40 40.85 -8.06
C TYR A 304 -0.89 41.90 -7.06
N ASN A 305 -1.03 41.62 -5.76
CA ASN A 305 -0.59 42.51 -4.70
C ASN A 305 0.92 42.74 -4.68
N VAL A 306 1.71 41.70 -4.95
CA VAL A 306 3.17 41.78 -5.07
C VAL A 306 3.56 42.67 -6.24
N THR A 307 2.87 42.50 -7.37
CA THR A 307 3.12 43.33 -8.57
C THR A 307 2.72 44.76 -8.32
N LYS A 308 1.60 45.02 -7.66
CA LYS A 308 1.14 46.37 -7.26
C LYS A 308 2.19 47.05 -6.39
N ARG A 309 2.67 46.39 -5.32
CA ARG A 309 3.72 46.93 -4.43
C ARG A 309 5.01 47.22 -5.16
N LYS A 310 5.48 46.33 -6.03
CA LYS A 310 6.71 46.55 -6.84
C LYS A 310 6.61 47.75 -7.78
N ILE A 311 5.44 48.09 -8.25
CA ILE A 311 5.21 49.25 -9.11
C ILE A 311 5.11 50.52 -8.27
N GLU A 312 4.48 50.48 -7.10
CA GLU A 312 4.36 51.62 -6.17
C GLU A 312 5.71 52.06 -5.60
N GLU A 313 6.66 51.14 -5.48
CA GLU A 313 8.03 51.42 -5.05
C GLU A 313 8.87 52.14 -6.13
N MET A 314 8.39 52.18 -7.39
CA MET A 314 9.11 52.84 -8.48
C MET A 314 8.81 54.36 -8.50
N PRO A 315 9.82 55.24 -8.45
CA PRO A 315 9.63 56.70 -8.25
C PRO A 315 8.91 57.43 -9.40
N LYS A 316 8.64 56.85 -10.56
CA LYS A 316 7.97 57.45 -11.72
C LYS A 316 6.98 56.50 -12.42
N GLY A 317 6.50 55.46 -11.73
CA GLY A 317 5.58 54.49 -12.33
C GLY A 317 4.14 54.98 -12.41
N LYS A 318 3.43 54.59 -13.47
CA LYS A 318 1.96 54.67 -13.51
C LYS A 318 1.40 53.84 -12.37
N ARG A 319 0.38 54.35 -11.64
CA ARG A 319 -0.29 53.58 -10.61
C ARG A 319 -0.91 52.31 -11.16
N PHE A 320 -0.59 51.21 -10.55
CA PHE A 320 -1.16 49.89 -10.85
C PHE A 320 -2.38 49.71 -9.94
N ASP A 321 -3.41 50.48 -10.19
CA ASP A 321 -4.60 50.48 -9.36
C ASP A 321 -5.84 50.31 -10.28
N PHE A 322 -6.41 49.10 -10.16
CA PHE A 322 -7.55 48.67 -10.93
C PHE A 322 -8.69 48.31 -9.98
N SER A 323 -9.90 48.14 -10.51
CA SER A 323 -11.04 47.74 -9.70
C SER A 323 -10.88 46.28 -9.23
N GLU A 324 -10.27 46.09 -8.07
CA GLU A 324 -10.05 44.75 -7.45
C GLU A 324 -11.38 44.02 -7.22
N THR A 325 -12.44 44.72 -6.91
CA THR A 325 -13.77 44.11 -6.75
C THR A 325 -14.28 43.48 -8.05
N GLN A 326 -14.08 44.16 -9.20
CA GLN A 326 -14.47 43.59 -10.50
C GLN A 326 -13.60 42.40 -10.87
N ILE A 327 -12.32 42.46 -10.57
CA ILE A 327 -11.33 41.44 -10.93
C ILE A 327 -11.56 40.15 -10.11
N PHE A 328 -11.70 40.27 -8.77
CA PHE A 328 -11.63 39.11 -7.87
C PHE A 328 -12.96 38.63 -7.34
N ASN A 329 -13.99 39.47 -7.29
CA ASN A 329 -15.25 39.11 -6.62
C ASN A 329 -15.88 37.84 -7.18
N LYS A 330 -15.86 37.65 -8.49
CA LYS A 330 -16.44 36.45 -9.10
C LYS A 330 -15.68 35.17 -8.70
N PHE A 331 -14.36 35.26 -8.64
CA PHE A 331 -13.54 34.14 -8.17
C PHE A 331 -13.73 33.87 -6.67
N ASP A 332 -13.87 34.91 -5.87
CA ASP A 332 -14.12 34.79 -4.44
C ASP A 332 -15.46 34.13 -4.16
N MET A 333 -16.49 34.49 -4.90
CA MET A 333 -17.80 33.83 -4.81
C MET A 333 -17.70 32.35 -5.21
N PHE A 334 -16.92 32.06 -6.25
CA PHE A 334 -16.66 30.69 -6.68
C PHE A 334 -15.90 29.90 -5.59
N VAL A 335 -14.88 30.50 -4.99
CA VAL A 335 -14.13 29.87 -3.88
C VAL A 335 -15.05 29.57 -2.68
N LYS A 336 -15.95 30.50 -2.32
CA LYS A 336 -16.95 30.24 -1.27
C LYS A 336 -17.83 29.03 -1.58
N ARG A 337 -18.22 28.87 -2.86
CA ARG A 337 -18.97 27.70 -3.32
C ARG A 337 -18.11 26.43 -3.20
N LEU A 338 -16.83 26.48 -3.57
CA LEU A 338 -15.90 25.37 -3.44
C LEU A 338 -15.65 24.97 -1.99
N GLN A 339 -15.55 25.95 -1.07
CA GLN A 339 -15.43 25.69 0.36
C GLN A 339 -16.63 24.92 0.91
N LYS A 340 -17.85 25.31 0.53
CA LYS A 340 -19.06 24.57 0.88
C LYS A 340 -19.07 23.14 0.34
N LEU A 341 -18.60 22.96 -0.89
CA LEU A 341 -18.45 21.63 -1.49
C LEU A 341 -17.39 20.79 -0.74
N ILE A 342 -16.27 21.38 -0.34
CA ILE A 342 -15.25 20.71 0.45
C ILE A 342 -15.85 20.21 1.77
N GLU A 343 -16.68 21.00 2.45
CA GLU A 343 -17.35 20.56 3.66
C GLU A 343 -18.28 19.37 3.41
N VAL A 344 -19.05 19.41 2.32
CA VAL A 344 -19.91 18.27 1.93
C VAL A 344 -19.08 17.02 1.67
N PHE A 345 -18.02 17.12 0.84
CA PHE A 345 -17.15 15.96 0.54
C PHE A 345 -16.35 15.50 1.76
N SER A 346 -15.95 16.41 2.65
CA SER A 346 -15.32 16.05 3.92
C SER A 346 -16.24 15.24 4.81
N ASN A 347 -17.53 15.57 4.83
CA ASN A 347 -18.53 14.77 5.53
C ASN A 347 -18.68 13.37 4.88
N ILE A 348 -18.74 13.32 3.55
CA ILE A 348 -18.79 12.04 2.81
C ILE A 348 -17.57 11.17 3.16
N GLN A 349 -16.38 11.74 3.15
CA GLN A 349 -15.15 11.04 3.52
C GLN A 349 -15.20 10.55 4.97
N GLN A 350 -15.62 11.40 5.89
CA GLN A 350 -15.75 11.06 7.31
C GLN A 350 -16.66 9.86 7.54
N PHE A 351 -17.85 9.86 6.93
CA PHE A 351 -18.80 8.76 7.09
C PHE A 351 -18.37 7.49 6.35
N ASN A 352 -17.70 7.62 5.20
CA ASN A 352 -17.10 6.48 4.51
C ASN A 352 -15.98 5.84 5.35
N ASP A 353 -15.14 6.64 6.00
CA ASP A 353 -14.09 6.15 6.87
C ASP A 353 -14.66 5.52 8.15
N LEU A 354 -15.73 6.07 8.71
CA LEU A 354 -16.46 5.46 9.83
C LEU A 354 -17.06 4.10 9.44
N ASN A 355 -17.54 3.96 8.21
CA ASN A 355 -18.07 2.69 7.70
C ASN A 355 -16.99 1.59 7.63
N LYS A 356 -15.76 1.93 7.27
CA LYS A 356 -14.63 0.99 7.23
C LYS A 356 -14.30 0.36 8.58
N HIS A 357 -14.70 0.98 9.68
CA HIS A 357 -14.40 0.49 11.03
C HIS A 357 -15.34 -0.61 11.53
N ASN A 358 -16.41 -0.94 10.79
CA ASN A 358 -17.38 -2.01 11.09
C ASN A 358 -17.82 -2.05 12.56
N LEU A 359 -18.20 -0.90 13.11
CA LEU A 359 -18.69 -0.81 14.48
C LEU A 359 -20.16 -1.26 14.55
N GLU A 360 -20.49 -2.03 15.58
CA GLU A 360 -21.84 -2.54 15.80
C GLU A 360 -22.88 -1.39 15.84
N LYS A 361 -23.94 -1.47 15.03
CA LYS A 361 -25.00 -0.47 14.86
C LYS A 361 -24.57 0.85 14.17
N MET A 362 -23.36 0.95 13.64
CA MET A 362 -22.95 2.11 12.84
C MET A 362 -23.75 2.21 11.53
N ASP A 363 -24.17 1.08 10.96
CA ASP A 363 -24.94 1.01 9.71
C ASP A 363 -26.20 1.88 9.72
N VAL A 364 -26.85 2.04 10.89
CA VAL A 364 -28.02 2.90 11.05
C VAL A 364 -27.68 4.37 10.83
N LEU A 365 -26.57 4.84 11.40
CA LEU A 365 -26.10 6.22 11.22
C LEU A 365 -25.64 6.49 9.81
N ILE A 366 -24.95 5.54 9.22
CA ILE A 366 -24.50 5.60 7.83
C ILE A 366 -25.70 5.62 6.89
N GLY A 367 -26.69 4.78 7.10
CA GLY A 367 -27.95 4.79 6.33
C GLY A 367 -28.68 6.14 6.41
N LYS A 368 -28.75 6.76 7.58
CA LYS A 368 -29.30 8.12 7.73
C LYS A 368 -28.50 9.16 6.95
N PHE A 369 -27.18 9.07 7.01
CA PHE A 369 -26.30 9.96 6.23
C PHE A 369 -26.51 9.78 4.73
N GLU A 370 -26.61 8.55 4.25
CA GLU A 370 -26.87 8.26 2.83
C GLU A 370 -28.21 8.83 2.36
N VAL A 371 -29.24 8.77 3.18
CA VAL A 371 -30.55 9.41 2.87
C VAL A 371 -30.40 10.92 2.73
N ILE A 372 -29.74 11.57 3.70
CA ILE A 372 -29.49 13.03 3.67
C ILE A 372 -28.66 13.40 2.43
N LEU A 373 -27.62 12.64 2.14
CA LEU A 373 -26.75 12.86 0.98
C LEU A 373 -27.50 12.67 -0.35
N ASN A 374 -28.33 11.63 -0.45
CA ASN A 374 -29.12 11.36 -1.65
C ASN A 374 -30.16 12.44 -1.91
N GLU A 375 -30.79 12.97 -0.87
CA GLU A 375 -31.69 14.14 -1.01
C GLU A 375 -30.94 15.37 -1.51
N PHE A 376 -29.74 15.63 -0.98
CA PHE A 376 -28.89 16.72 -1.45
C PHE A 376 -28.44 16.52 -2.91
N LYS A 377 -28.06 15.31 -3.31
CA LYS A 377 -27.66 14.97 -4.68
C LYS A 377 -28.80 15.11 -5.68
N LYS A 378 -29.99 14.62 -5.35
CA LYS A 378 -31.17 14.67 -6.25
C LYS A 378 -31.55 16.10 -6.63
N LYS A 379 -31.39 17.04 -5.72
CA LYS A 379 -31.66 18.45 -5.95
C LYS A 379 -30.62 19.14 -6.82
N ARG A 380 -29.45 18.50 -7.12
CA ARG A 380 -28.22 19.15 -7.61
C ARG A 380 -27.56 18.52 -8.83
N SER A 381 -28.27 17.71 -9.60
CA SER A 381 -27.67 16.95 -10.73
C SER A 381 -27.18 17.83 -11.88
N LYS A 382 -27.62 19.10 -12.02
CA LYS A 382 -27.32 19.89 -13.24
C LYS A 382 -26.46 21.13 -13.05
N ASP A 383 -26.45 21.78 -11.85
CA ASP A 383 -25.86 23.12 -11.69
C ASP A 383 -24.96 23.30 -10.44
N LEU A 384 -24.14 22.26 -10.13
CA LEU A 384 -23.32 22.24 -8.92
C LEU A 384 -22.37 23.46 -8.80
N LEU A 385 -21.79 23.88 -9.91
CA LEU A 385 -20.80 24.96 -9.98
C LEU A 385 -21.39 26.31 -10.50
N ASP A 386 -22.68 26.38 -10.77
CA ASP A 386 -23.30 27.64 -11.21
C ASP A 386 -23.54 28.57 -10.01
N LEU A 387 -22.85 29.71 -10.03
CA LEU A 387 -22.98 30.75 -9.00
C LEU A 387 -24.33 31.47 -8.99
N ARG A 388 -25.08 31.42 -10.11
CA ARG A 388 -26.41 32.03 -10.21
C ARG A 388 -27.47 31.27 -9.45
N ASN A 389 -27.16 30.02 -9.11
CA ASN A 389 -28.08 29.15 -8.38
C ASN A 389 -28.01 29.40 -6.86
N THR A 390 -28.85 30.30 -6.37
CA THR A 390 -28.97 30.61 -4.94
C THR A 390 -29.64 29.51 -4.13
N GLN A 391 -30.35 28.60 -4.78
CA GLN A 391 -31.00 27.47 -4.12
C GLN A 391 -29.97 26.50 -3.52
N PHE A 392 -28.77 26.40 -4.12
CA PHE A 392 -27.66 25.63 -3.54
C PHE A 392 -27.35 26.06 -2.10
N ASP A 393 -27.33 27.36 -1.82
CA ASP A 393 -26.99 27.86 -0.50
C ASP A 393 -28.03 27.50 0.55
N LYS A 394 -29.31 27.48 0.17
CA LYS A 394 -30.40 27.04 1.04
C LYS A 394 -30.33 25.54 1.33
N ASP A 395 -30.07 24.75 0.31
CA ASP A 395 -29.96 23.29 0.44
C ASP A 395 -28.71 22.90 1.22
N TYR A 396 -27.61 23.65 1.06
CA TYR A 396 -26.41 23.47 1.85
C TYR A 396 -26.65 23.77 3.35
N VAL A 397 -27.40 24.83 3.68
CA VAL A 397 -27.77 25.11 5.06
C VAL A 397 -28.64 23.98 5.61
N SER A 398 -29.64 23.52 4.87
CA SER A 398 -30.48 22.39 5.27
C SER A 398 -29.68 21.11 5.48
N PHE A 399 -28.72 20.83 4.59
CA PHE A 399 -27.77 19.72 4.72
C PHE A 399 -26.96 19.83 6.01
N ASN A 400 -26.37 20.99 6.29
CA ASN A 400 -25.60 21.19 7.51
C ASN A 400 -26.41 21.07 8.78
N ILE A 401 -27.67 21.53 8.79
CA ILE A 401 -28.59 21.32 9.92
C ILE A 401 -28.82 19.83 10.15
N SER A 402 -29.11 19.08 9.10
CA SER A 402 -29.33 17.64 9.18
C SER A 402 -28.04 16.89 9.62
N ILE A 403 -26.88 17.32 9.17
CA ILE A 403 -25.60 16.77 9.61
C ILE A 403 -25.32 17.10 11.08
N SER A 404 -25.65 18.29 11.55
CA SER A 404 -25.50 18.66 12.98
C SER A 404 -26.40 17.81 13.88
N GLN A 405 -27.60 17.47 13.44
CA GLN A 405 -28.47 16.52 14.14
C GLN A 405 -27.85 15.12 14.15
N LEU A 406 -27.32 14.68 13.02
CA LEU A 406 -26.63 13.39 12.91
C LEU A 406 -25.35 13.34 13.77
N ASP A 407 -24.65 14.46 13.93
CA ASP A 407 -23.51 14.57 14.83
C ASP A 407 -23.89 14.38 16.30
N THR A 408 -25.05 14.88 16.74
CA THR A 408 -25.55 14.63 18.11
C THR A 408 -25.87 13.14 18.31
N GLU A 409 -26.41 12.48 17.29
CA GLU A 409 -26.64 11.03 17.32
C GLU A 409 -25.29 10.25 17.28
N LEU A 410 -24.32 10.69 16.50
CA LEU A 410 -22.98 10.12 16.46
C LEU A 410 -22.28 10.28 17.82
N GLN A 411 -22.45 11.45 18.46
CA GLN A 411 -21.95 11.68 19.81
C GLN A 411 -22.55 10.70 20.82
N ALA A 412 -23.88 10.53 20.80
CA ALA A 412 -24.58 9.57 21.65
C ALA A 412 -24.12 8.13 21.36
N PHE A 413 -23.85 7.80 20.11
CA PHE A 413 -23.31 6.51 19.72
C PHE A 413 -21.89 6.28 20.28
N ILE A 414 -21.03 7.28 20.18
CA ILE A 414 -19.67 7.24 20.76
C ILE A 414 -19.77 7.05 22.28
N ASP A 415 -20.63 7.80 22.94
CA ASP A 415 -20.85 7.72 24.41
C ASP A 415 -21.33 6.34 24.83
N THR A 416 -22.25 5.76 24.09
CA THR A 416 -22.80 4.43 24.35
C THR A 416 -21.74 3.35 24.19
N ASN A 417 -20.96 3.40 23.11
CA ASN A 417 -19.90 2.42 22.87
C ASN A 417 -18.73 2.58 23.85
N PHE A 418 -18.41 3.83 24.20
CA PHE A 418 -17.39 4.09 25.21
C PHE A 418 -17.78 3.53 26.58
N ASN A 419 -19.03 3.73 27.02
CA ASN A 419 -19.54 3.24 28.30
C ASN A 419 -19.65 1.70 28.35
N LYS A 420 -19.83 1.03 27.22
CA LYS A 420 -19.81 -0.43 27.11
C LYS A 420 -18.41 -1.03 27.19
N SER A 421 -17.39 -0.24 26.94
CA SER A 421 -16.02 -0.72 26.92
C SER A 421 -15.55 -1.02 28.35
N LYS A 422 -15.10 -2.27 28.58
CA LYS A 422 -14.61 -2.74 29.88
C LYS A 422 -13.09 -2.63 30.05
N SER A 423 -12.37 -2.32 28.99
CA SER A 423 -10.91 -2.31 28.95
C SER A 423 -10.39 -0.97 28.46
N ILE A 424 -9.36 -0.44 29.12
CA ILE A 424 -8.69 0.81 28.75
C ILE A 424 -8.15 0.73 27.31
N GLU A 425 -7.51 -0.38 26.94
CA GLU A 425 -7.02 -0.56 25.57
C GLU A 425 -8.13 -0.55 24.53
N HIS A 426 -9.26 -1.18 24.83
CA HIS A 426 -10.40 -1.20 23.93
C HIS A 426 -10.99 0.19 23.76
N SER A 427 -11.11 0.94 24.86
CA SER A 427 -11.57 2.32 24.85
C SER A 427 -10.63 3.23 24.06
N LEU A 428 -9.32 3.09 24.23
CA LEU A 428 -8.32 3.85 23.48
C LEU A 428 -8.32 3.51 21.99
N LYS A 429 -8.41 2.24 21.61
CA LYS A 429 -8.53 1.81 20.21
C LYS A 429 -9.81 2.37 19.58
N LEU A 430 -10.90 2.35 20.31
CA LEU A 430 -12.18 2.92 19.87
C LEU A 430 -12.07 4.43 19.63
N LEU A 431 -11.54 5.17 20.62
CA LEU A 431 -11.37 6.63 20.51
C LEU A 431 -10.39 7.00 19.38
N LYS A 432 -9.32 6.26 19.20
CA LYS A 432 -8.36 6.48 18.11
C LYS A 432 -9.00 6.30 16.73
N LYS A 433 -9.87 5.31 16.57
CA LYS A 433 -10.65 5.14 15.34
C LYS A 433 -11.53 6.36 15.06
N PHE A 434 -12.19 6.88 16.08
CA PHE A 434 -13.01 8.08 15.93
C PHE A 434 -12.17 9.34 15.70
N GLU A 435 -11.06 9.50 16.40
CA GLU A 435 -10.17 10.65 16.24
C GLU A 435 -9.60 10.76 14.82
N SER A 436 -9.22 9.64 14.20
CA SER A 436 -8.70 9.62 12.85
C SER A 436 -9.72 10.04 11.79
N THR A 437 -11.00 9.86 12.06
CA THR A 437 -12.10 10.09 11.13
C THR A 437 -12.86 11.38 11.38
N ILE A 438 -13.00 11.80 12.65
CA ILE A 438 -13.76 12.97 13.05
C ILE A 438 -12.90 14.23 13.00
N LYS A 439 -13.32 15.19 12.18
CA LYS A 439 -12.59 16.47 11.99
C LYS A 439 -13.28 17.67 12.64
N ARG A 440 -14.50 17.51 13.16
CA ARG A 440 -15.27 18.61 13.74
C ARG A 440 -14.86 18.93 15.18
N ASP A 441 -14.68 20.20 15.49
CA ASP A 441 -14.12 20.66 16.76
C ASP A 441 -14.95 20.30 17.99
N ALA A 442 -16.26 20.31 17.89
CA ALA A 442 -17.16 19.94 19.00
C ALA A 442 -17.00 18.47 19.41
N LEU A 443 -16.94 17.57 18.41
CA LEU A 443 -16.74 16.15 18.64
C LEU A 443 -15.31 15.85 19.13
N LYS A 444 -14.31 16.58 18.62
CA LYS A 444 -12.92 16.49 19.10
C LYS A 444 -12.79 16.88 20.58
N HIS A 445 -13.48 17.92 21.01
CA HIS A 445 -13.44 18.35 22.41
C HIS A 445 -14.03 17.28 23.35
N ASN A 446 -15.11 16.63 22.93
CA ASN A 446 -15.69 15.52 23.67
C ASN A 446 -14.76 14.32 23.72
N LEU A 447 -14.08 13.97 22.60
CA LEU A 447 -13.07 12.92 22.58
C LEU A 447 -11.91 13.21 23.55
N THR A 448 -11.46 14.47 23.62
CA THR A 448 -10.42 14.91 24.58
C THR A 448 -10.86 14.70 26.01
N SER A 449 -12.12 15.05 26.36
CA SER A 449 -12.69 14.79 27.69
C SER A 449 -12.71 13.30 28.04
N LYS A 450 -13.04 12.45 27.08
CA LYS A 450 -13.00 10.98 27.23
C LYS A 450 -11.58 10.44 27.43
N TYR A 451 -10.59 10.98 26.74
CA TYR A 451 -9.20 10.63 26.99
C TYR A 451 -8.77 10.94 28.42
N ASN A 452 -9.20 12.08 28.98
CA ASN A 452 -8.92 12.41 30.38
C ASN A 452 -9.58 11.42 31.35
N THR A 453 -10.81 10.99 31.08
CA THR A 453 -11.48 9.95 31.87
C THR A 453 -10.72 8.63 31.85
N ILE A 454 -10.24 8.23 30.67
CA ILE A 454 -9.40 7.03 30.53
C ILE A 454 -8.09 7.19 31.29
N LEU A 455 -7.50 8.38 31.26
CA LEU A 455 -6.26 8.66 31.98
C LEU A 455 -6.41 8.43 33.48
N HIS A 456 -7.51 8.87 34.09
CA HIS A 456 -7.83 8.59 35.49
C HIS A 456 -8.00 7.09 35.73
N SER A 457 -8.71 6.38 34.85
CA SER A 457 -8.88 4.94 34.96
C SER A 457 -7.51 4.21 34.82
N TYR A 458 -6.65 4.67 33.94
CA TYR A 458 -5.29 4.14 33.80
C TYR A 458 -4.45 4.35 35.06
N ALA A 459 -4.58 5.50 35.71
CA ALA A 459 -3.89 5.76 36.98
C ALA A 459 -4.34 4.77 38.07
N THR A 460 -5.64 4.49 38.18
CA THR A 460 -6.15 3.49 39.13
C THR A 460 -5.71 2.08 38.80
N GLU A 461 -5.60 1.75 37.51
CA GLU A 461 -5.06 0.45 37.06
C GLU A 461 -3.56 0.32 37.37
N LEU A 462 -2.76 1.37 37.20
CA LEU A 462 -1.37 1.39 37.60
C LEU A 462 -1.19 1.09 39.10
N ASP A 463 -2.01 1.72 39.95
CA ASP A 463 -1.96 1.47 41.39
C ASP A 463 -2.39 0.04 41.74
N ALA A 464 -3.40 -0.49 41.04
CA ALA A 464 -3.83 -1.88 41.21
C ALA A 464 -2.75 -2.87 40.80
N ILE A 465 -2.08 -2.65 39.67
CA ILE A 465 -0.99 -3.48 39.18
C ILE A 465 0.22 -3.38 40.11
N GLN A 466 0.52 -2.22 40.65
CA GLN A 466 1.58 -2.04 41.65
C GLN A 466 1.32 -2.89 42.91
N ARG A 467 0.07 -2.93 43.40
CA ARG A 467 -0.30 -3.81 44.53
C ARG A 467 -0.16 -5.28 44.17
N VAL A 468 -0.70 -5.71 43.04
CA VAL A 468 -0.57 -7.09 42.55
C VAL A 468 0.90 -7.49 42.41
N PHE A 469 1.76 -6.62 41.92
CA PHE A 469 3.19 -6.87 41.85
C PHE A 469 3.83 -7.03 43.22
N ASN A 470 3.52 -6.14 44.15
CA ASN A 470 4.09 -6.19 45.51
C ASN A 470 3.65 -7.46 46.28
N ASP A 471 2.36 -7.84 46.15
CA ASP A 471 1.78 -8.99 46.83
C ASP A 471 2.26 -10.32 46.29
N HIS A 472 2.49 -10.42 45.00
CA HIS A 472 2.81 -11.66 44.29
C HIS A 472 4.23 -11.71 43.71
N ARG A 473 5.11 -10.82 44.07
CA ARG A 473 6.47 -10.75 43.51
C ARG A 473 7.28 -12.03 43.71
N THR A 474 7.12 -12.69 44.83
CA THR A 474 7.84 -13.91 45.19
C THR A 474 7.16 -15.16 44.66
N ASP A 475 5.83 -15.18 44.67
CA ASP A 475 5.01 -16.29 44.23
C ASP A 475 3.88 -15.80 43.29
N PRO A 476 4.22 -15.52 42.02
CA PRO A 476 3.23 -15.01 41.09
C PRO A 476 2.22 -16.08 40.67
N PRO A 477 0.96 -15.71 40.42
CA PRO A 477 -0.04 -16.63 39.92
C PRO A 477 0.33 -17.09 38.51
N MET A 478 0.56 -18.40 38.38
CA MET A 478 0.99 -19.01 37.13
C MET A 478 -0.09 -19.91 36.55
N VAL A 479 -0.10 -20.03 35.23
CA VAL A 479 -0.98 -20.96 34.52
C VAL A 479 -0.54 -22.39 34.83
N ARG A 480 -1.49 -23.31 34.95
CA ARG A 480 -1.23 -24.73 35.18
C ARG A 480 -0.23 -25.28 34.15
N ASN A 481 0.75 -26.05 34.64
CA ASN A 481 1.85 -26.64 33.87
C ASN A 481 2.84 -25.60 33.23
N MET A 482 2.84 -24.38 33.69
CA MET A 482 3.85 -23.40 33.28
C MET A 482 5.18 -23.71 34.01
N PRO A 483 6.31 -23.70 33.32
CA PRO A 483 7.64 -23.74 33.95
C PRO A 483 7.83 -22.56 34.89
N GLU A 484 8.49 -22.81 36.03
CA GLU A 484 8.53 -21.83 37.13
C GLU A 484 9.21 -20.53 36.76
N ILE A 485 10.44 -20.59 36.23
CA ILE A 485 11.21 -19.38 35.88
C ILE A 485 10.59 -18.66 34.70
N ALA A 486 10.23 -19.40 33.64
CA ALA A 486 9.56 -18.84 32.49
C ALA A 486 8.22 -18.21 32.88
N GLY A 487 7.47 -18.83 33.78
CA GLY A 487 6.23 -18.29 34.30
C GLY A 487 6.44 -16.95 35.02
N LYS A 488 7.47 -16.84 35.85
CA LYS A 488 7.83 -15.59 36.55
C LYS A 488 8.27 -14.47 35.58
N ILE A 489 9.05 -14.81 34.57
CA ILE A 489 9.46 -13.87 33.50
C ILE A 489 8.23 -13.41 32.71
N ILE A 490 7.39 -14.32 32.26
CA ILE A 490 6.19 -14.03 31.45
C ILE A 490 5.19 -13.22 32.25
N TRP A 491 5.01 -13.51 33.53
CA TRP A 491 4.13 -12.74 34.39
C TRP A 491 4.59 -11.27 34.52
N SER A 492 5.91 -11.04 34.78
CA SER A 492 6.46 -9.68 34.84
C SER A 492 6.31 -8.96 33.50
N LYS A 493 6.59 -9.64 32.40
CA LYS A 493 6.44 -9.11 31.05
C LYS A 493 4.97 -8.80 30.72
N HIS A 494 4.03 -9.66 31.12
CA HIS A 494 2.60 -9.42 30.92
C HIS A 494 2.11 -8.20 31.69
N LEU A 495 2.54 -8.02 32.95
CA LEU A 495 2.23 -6.81 33.73
C LEU A 495 2.85 -5.58 33.08
N PHE A 496 4.08 -5.67 32.56
CA PHE A 496 4.72 -4.58 31.85
C PHE A 496 3.97 -4.22 30.56
N GLN A 497 3.53 -5.20 29.79
CA GLN A 497 2.72 -4.98 28.58
C GLN A 497 1.38 -4.32 28.91
N LYS A 498 0.74 -4.71 30.00
CA LYS A 498 -0.51 -4.09 30.47
C LYS A 498 -0.36 -2.60 30.76
N ILE A 499 0.74 -2.20 31.36
CA ILE A 499 0.99 -0.78 31.65
C ILE A 499 1.49 0.00 30.43
N THR A 500 2.25 -0.64 29.55
CA THR A 500 2.88 0.00 28.38
C THR A 500 1.91 0.14 27.21
N GLY A 501 1.04 -0.85 27.00
CA GLY A 501 0.08 -0.83 25.88
C GLY A 501 -0.75 0.45 25.84
N PRO A 502 -1.48 0.82 26.92
CA PRO A 502 -2.32 1.99 26.92
C PRO A 502 -1.56 3.31 26.78
N ILE A 503 -0.39 3.45 27.41
CA ILE A 503 0.32 4.74 27.44
C ILE A 503 0.80 5.21 26.07
N HIS A 504 1.15 4.28 25.18
CA HIS A 504 1.55 4.60 23.81
C HIS A 504 0.36 4.88 22.87
N MET A 505 -0.84 4.60 23.30
CA MET A 505 -2.06 4.83 22.52
C MET A 505 -2.65 6.23 22.72
N PHE A 506 -2.20 6.95 23.75
CA PHE A 506 -2.68 8.32 23.99
C PHE A 506 -2.16 9.28 22.90
N PRO A 507 -2.99 10.23 22.43
CA PRO A 507 -2.55 11.23 21.46
C PRO A 507 -1.55 12.21 22.09
N GLN A 508 -0.72 12.81 21.24
CA GLN A 508 0.35 13.74 21.62
C GLN A 508 -0.17 14.93 22.48
N ASN A 509 -1.38 15.41 22.19
CA ASN A 509 -2.02 16.51 22.93
C ASN A 509 -2.25 16.15 24.41
N VAL A 510 -2.61 14.91 24.68
CA VAL A 510 -2.83 14.39 26.03
C VAL A 510 -1.51 14.08 26.69
N ILE A 511 -0.53 13.54 25.95
CA ILE A 511 0.84 13.24 26.44
C ILE A 511 1.55 14.51 26.94
N ASN A 512 1.31 15.64 26.32
CA ASN A 512 1.94 16.92 26.71
C ASN A 512 1.23 17.61 27.89
N SER A 513 0.12 17.07 28.36
CA SER A 513 -0.61 17.63 29.51
C SER A 513 0.18 17.45 30.82
N THR A 514 -0.03 18.37 31.76
CA THR A 514 0.59 18.31 33.09
C THR A 514 0.13 17.11 33.91
N GLU A 515 -1.07 16.62 33.66
CA GLU A 515 -1.65 15.45 34.34
C GLU A 515 -0.93 14.16 34.02
N ILE A 516 -0.62 13.93 32.76
CA ILE A 516 0.14 12.73 32.35
C ILE A 516 1.54 12.71 32.96
N LYS A 517 2.20 13.85 33.07
CA LYS A 517 3.57 13.91 33.66
C LYS A 517 3.62 13.33 35.07
N LYS A 518 2.55 13.52 35.84
CA LYS A 518 2.42 12.94 37.19
C LYS A 518 2.36 11.42 37.13
N TYR A 519 1.58 10.85 36.21
CA TYR A 519 1.42 9.40 36.10
C TYR A 519 2.60 8.72 35.40
N TYR A 520 3.33 9.47 34.58
CA TYR A 520 4.56 8.99 33.94
C TYR A 520 5.64 8.60 34.96
N GLY A 521 5.71 9.32 36.10
CA GLY A 521 6.60 8.98 37.22
C GLY A 521 6.27 7.62 37.80
N ASN A 522 5.00 7.34 38.07
CA ASN A 522 4.52 6.06 38.60
C ASN A 522 4.74 4.93 37.58
N TYR A 523 4.41 5.17 36.31
CA TYR A 523 4.64 4.25 35.21
C TYR A 523 6.13 3.88 35.10
N ASN A 524 7.03 4.84 35.12
CA ASN A 524 8.48 4.61 35.01
C ASN A 524 9.02 3.82 36.22
N THR A 525 8.50 4.11 37.42
CA THR A 525 8.91 3.41 38.65
C THR A 525 8.48 1.95 38.60
N LEU A 526 7.21 1.70 38.29
CA LEU A 526 6.67 0.34 38.18
C LEU A 526 7.30 -0.43 37.00
N GLY A 527 7.46 0.24 35.85
CA GLY A 527 8.11 -0.35 34.68
C GLY A 527 9.57 -0.78 34.95
N LYS A 528 10.33 0.04 35.66
CA LYS A 528 11.68 -0.32 36.12
C LYS A 528 11.67 -1.53 37.06
N GLN A 529 10.76 -1.54 38.03
CA GLN A 529 10.65 -2.68 38.96
C GLN A 529 10.31 -3.98 38.24
N LEU A 530 9.36 -3.96 37.30
CA LEU A 530 8.98 -5.10 36.49
C LEU A 530 10.13 -5.58 35.59
N THR A 531 10.84 -4.66 34.95
CA THR A 531 11.98 -4.99 34.09
C THR A 531 13.14 -5.57 34.90
N ILE A 532 13.42 -5.02 36.05
CA ILE A 532 14.46 -5.56 36.95
C ILE A 532 14.08 -6.98 37.42
N ASN A 533 12.84 -7.22 37.77
CA ASN A 533 12.35 -8.53 38.18
C ASN A 533 12.44 -9.55 37.02
N GLU A 534 12.04 -9.14 35.82
CA GLU A 534 12.18 -9.97 34.61
C GLU A 534 13.63 -10.33 34.33
N MET A 535 14.53 -9.34 34.36
CA MET A 535 15.96 -9.54 34.12
C MET A 535 16.62 -10.39 35.18
N TRP A 536 16.19 -10.27 36.45
CA TRP A 536 16.74 -11.06 37.54
C TRP A 536 16.45 -12.56 37.35
N TYR A 537 15.19 -12.92 37.04
CA TYR A 537 14.83 -14.31 36.75
C TYR A 537 15.44 -14.82 35.45
N TYR A 538 15.55 -13.96 34.45
CA TYR A 538 16.21 -14.32 33.20
C TYR A 538 17.69 -14.64 33.40
N ASN A 539 18.41 -13.82 34.16
CA ASN A 539 19.81 -14.06 34.48
C ASN A 539 20.00 -15.31 35.35
N LEU A 540 19.09 -15.56 36.29
CA LEU A 540 19.06 -16.78 37.06
C LEU A 540 18.99 -18.01 36.13
N TRP A 541 18.05 -18.00 35.22
CA TRP A 541 17.88 -19.05 34.23
C TRP A 541 19.09 -19.22 33.31
N VAL A 542 19.69 -18.14 32.82
CA VAL A 542 20.92 -18.19 32.03
C VAL A 542 22.07 -18.84 32.80
N ASN A 543 22.23 -18.51 34.07
CA ASN A 543 23.24 -19.14 34.91
C ASN A 543 23.00 -20.63 35.11
N GLU A 544 21.75 -21.04 35.25
CA GLU A 544 21.37 -22.45 35.32
C GLU A 544 21.71 -23.22 34.03
N ILE A 545 21.49 -22.60 32.86
CA ILE A 545 21.87 -23.18 31.56
C ILE A 545 23.39 -23.36 31.45
N GLU A 546 24.17 -22.38 31.90
CA GLU A 546 25.64 -22.52 31.89
C GLU A 546 26.10 -23.65 32.82
N ARG A 547 25.46 -23.85 33.95
CA ARG A 547 25.70 -25.02 34.81
C ARG A 547 25.30 -26.33 34.15
N SER A 548 24.19 -26.38 33.42
CA SER A 548 23.72 -27.56 32.74
C SER A 548 24.65 -28.04 31.62
N LYS A 549 25.47 -27.16 31.05
CA LYS A 549 26.54 -27.57 30.14
C LYS A 549 27.51 -28.55 30.77
N ALA A 550 27.86 -28.36 32.03
CA ALA A 550 28.73 -29.30 32.78
C ALA A 550 28.05 -30.63 32.97
N ALA A 551 26.75 -30.64 33.25
CA ALA A 551 25.95 -31.88 33.40
C ALA A 551 25.84 -32.68 32.08
N LEU A 552 25.84 -32.02 30.92
CA LEU A 552 25.87 -32.68 29.60
C LEU A 552 27.21 -33.33 29.26
N GLN A 553 28.26 -32.98 29.96
CA GLN A 553 29.59 -33.63 29.87
C GLN A 553 29.71 -34.86 30.77
N ALA A 554 28.70 -35.18 31.52
CA ALA A 554 28.65 -36.41 32.31
C ALA A 554 28.55 -37.66 31.41
N THR A 555 29.03 -38.78 31.90
CA THR A 555 28.95 -40.08 31.21
C THR A 555 27.50 -40.52 31.04
N LEU A 556 27.21 -41.31 30.01
CA LEU A 556 25.86 -41.75 29.69
C LEU A 556 25.25 -42.69 30.74
N ILE A 557 26.10 -43.56 31.35
CA ILE A 557 25.69 -44.60 32.31
C ILE A 557 26.56 -44.48 33.56
N VAL A 558 25.97 -44.73 34.68
CA VAL A 558 26.66 -44.78 35.95
C VAL A 558 26.29 -46.09 36.70
N ARG A 559 27.29 -46.68 37.37
CA ARG A 559 27.05 -47.87 38.22
C ARG A 559 26.92 -47.40 39.68
N HIS A 560 25.82 -47.81 40.30
CA HIS A 560 25.61 -47.50 41.73
C HIS A 560 26.62 -48.27 42.60
N GLU A 561 27.31 -47.58 43.49
CA GLU A 561 28.42 -48.16 44.26
C GLU A 561 28.01 -49.32 45.12
N THR A 562 26.86 -49.26 45.80
CA THR A 562 26.37 -50.29 46.73
C THR A 562 25.55 -51.37 46.04
N GLN A 563 24.67 -51.00 45.13
CA GLN A 563 23.77 -51.94 44.45
C GLN A 563 24.38 -52.61 43.21
N LYS A 564 25.52 -52.05 42.70
CA LYS A 564 26.18 -52.46 41.46
C LYS A 564 25.28 -52.40 40.21
N LYS A 565 24.08 -51.84 40.37
CA LYS A 565 23.12 -51.67 39.28
C LYS A 565 23.49 -50.49 38.38
N LEU A 566 23.22 -50.63 37.09
CA LEU A 566 23.46 -49.61 36.11
C LEU A 566 22.25 -48.69 36.00
N TYR A 567 22.50 -47.39 35.95
CA TYR A 567 21.51 -46.33 35.76
C TYR A 567 21.91 -45.41 34.63
N VAL A 568 20.92 -44.85 33.94
CA VAL A 568 21.14 -43.78 32.95
C VAL A 568 21.49 -42.50 33.72
N ASN A 569 22.64 -41.94 33.41
CA ASN A 569 23.15 -40.75 34.06
C ASN A 569 22.69 -39.51 33.28
N PHE A 570 21.44 -39.12 33.44
CA PHE A 570 20.87 -37.92 32.83
C PHE A 570 20.33 -37.00 33.91
N ASP A 571 20.73 -35.71 33.82
CA ASP A 571 20.22 -34.72 34.73
C ASP A 571 18.80 -34.32 34.32
N VAL A 572 17.82 -34.61 35.17
CA VAL A 572 16.41 -34.30 34.93
C VAL A 572 16.17 -32.79 34.83
N ASP A 573 17.01 -31.98 35.45
CA ASP A 573 16.89 -30.52 35.43
C ASP A 573 17.13 -29.96 34.02
N ILE A 574 17.90 -30.62 33.18
CA ILE A 574 18.07 -30.27 31.77
C ILE A 574 16.74 -30.26 31.02
N MET A 575 15.88 -31.25 31.27
CA MET A 575 14.55 -31.28 30.63
C MET A 575 13.66 -30.16 31.14
N GLN A 576 13.81 -29.76 32.39
CA GLN A 576 13.12 -28.59 32.94
C GLN A 576 13.59 -27.31 32.23
N LEU A 577 14.90 -27.13 32.08
CA LEU A 577 15.47 -25.99 31.39
C LEU A 577 15.04 -25.91 29.90
N ILE A 578 14.94 -27.08 29.25
CA ILE A 578 14.40 -27.17 27.88
C ILE A 578 12.94 -26.70 27.81
N ARG A 579 12.10 -27.10 28.76
CA ARG A 579 10.72 -26.65 28.87
C ARG A 579 10.64 -25.14 29.08
N GLU A 580 11.50 -24.62 29.95
CA GLU A 580 11.64 -23.16 30.17
C GLU A 580 12.03 -22.44 28.86
N ALA A 581 13.07 -22.95 28.18
CA ALA A 581 13.53 -22.39 26.91
C ALA A 581 12.43 -22.37 25.84
N LYS A 582 11.70 -23.48 25.68
CA LYS A 582 10.55 -23.54 24.75
C LYS A 582 9.48 -22.51 25.07
N CYS A 583 9.17 -22.35 26.33
CA CYS A 583 8.16 -21.42 26.77
C CYS A 583 8.58 -19.98 26.50
N LEU A 584 9.83 -19.63 26.78
CA LEU A 584 10.38 -18.31 26.54
C LEU A 584 10.48 -17.98 25.04
N ASP A 585 10.92 -18.95 24.24
CA ASP A 585 10.99 -18.78 22.77
C ASP A 585 9.62 -18.52 22.14
N ARG A 586 8.60 -19.27 22.54
CA ARG A 586 7.20 -19.06 22.09
C ARG A 586 6.68 -17.67 22.43
N GLN A 587 7.17 -17.06 23.50
CA GLN A 587 6.80 -15.73 23.94
C GLN A 587 7.67 -14.63 23.30
N GLY A 588 8.57 -14.99 22.37
CA GLY A 588 9.45 -14.06 21.69
C GLY A 588 10.54 -13.44 22.58
N ILE A 589 10.87 -14.13 23.68
CA ILE A 589 11.98 -13.71 24.55
C ILE A 589 13.28 -14.30 23.99
N ALA A 590 14.30 -13.48 23.87
CA ALA A 590 15.60 -13.89 23.35
C ALA A 590 16.20 -15.01 24.19
N ILE A 591 16.57 -16.13 23.58
CA ILE A 591 17.21 -17.25 24.23
C ILE A 591 18.72 -17.20 23.95
N PRO A 592 19.60 -17.44 24.95
CA PRO A 592 21.03 -17.59 24.71
C PRO A 592 21.32 -18.69 23.70
N GLU A 593 22.39 -18.55 22.95
CA GLU A 593 22.78 -19.52 21.92
C GLU A 593 23.02 -20.92 22.52
N SER A 594 23.58 -20.99 23.73
CA SER A 594 23.74 -22.23 24.51
C SER A 594 22.42 -22.94 24.78
N ALA A 595 21.38 -22.22 25.16
CA ALA A 595 20.05 -22.77 25.37
C ALA A 595 19.43 -23.24 24.04
N ARG A 596 19.65 -22.52 22.97
CA ARG A 596 19.15 -22.87 21.63
C ARG A 596 19.76 -24.18 21.12
N ILE A 597 21.07 -24.37 21.34
CA ILE A 597 21.76 -25.61 20.97
C ILE A 597 21.19 -26.79 21.76
N ILE A 598 20.95 -26.64 23.07
CA ILE A 598 20.36 -27.68 23.92
C ILE A 598 18.92 -27.97 23.45
N LEU A 599 18.15 -26.94 23.14
CA LEU A 599 16.79 -27.07 22.64
C LEU A 599 16.70 -27.87 21.32
N LEU A 600 17.61 -27.59 20.39
CA LEU A 600 17.68 -28.32 19.11
C LEU A 600 18.00 -29.80 19.29
N GLN A 601 18.68 -30.18 20.38
CA GLN A 601 19.06 -31.55 20.67
C GLN A 601 18.05 -32.29 21.58
N GLU A 602 16.97 -31.67 21.98
CA GLU A 602 15.96 -32.25 22.88
C GLU A 602 15.49 -33.62 22.44
N GLU A 603 15.10 -33.74 21.16
CA GLU A 603 14.60 -35.03 20.63
C GLU A 603 15.69 -36.12 20.65
N LYS A 604 16.95 -35.75 20.43
CA LYS A 604 18.08 -36.65 20.55
C LYS A 604 18.29 -37.09 22.00
N PHE A 605 18.24 -36.16 22.95
CA PHE A 605 18.38 -36.51 24.38
C PHE A 605 17.26 -37.49 24.85
N LYS A 606 16.02 -37.21 24.44
CA LYS A 606 14.89 -38.13 24.77
C LYS A 606 15.06 -39.48 24.11
N MET A 607 15.46 -39.54 22.87
CA MET A 607 15.70 -40.76 22.13
C MET A 607 16.81 -41.58 22.82
N TYR A 608 17.96 -40.99 23.05
CA TYR A 608 19.09 -41.67 23.68
C TYR A 608 18.80 -42.06 25.11
N TYR A 609 18.07 -41.25 25.86
CA TYR A 609 17.64 -41.61 27.20
C TYR A 609 16.75 -42.85 27.20
N ASN A 610 15.76 -42.92 26.34
CA ASN A 610 14.85 -44.03 26.19
C ASN A 610 15.58 -45.31 25.71
N GLU A 611 16.48 -45.15 24.73
CA GLU A 611 17.28 -46.28 24.22
C GLU A 611 18.23 -46.82 25.27
N LEU A 612 18.89 -45.94 26.03
CA LEU A 612 19.74 -46.38 27.14
C LEU A 612 18.94 -47.06 28.25
N LEU A 613 17.76 -46.56 28.60
CA LEU A 613 16.86 -47.23 29.52
C LEU A 613 16.48 -48.62 29.01
N TYR A 614 16.16 -48.74 27.74
CA TYR A 614 15.84 -49.99 27.10
C TYR A 614 17.04 -50.95 27.14
N VAL A 615 18.22 -50.47 26.76
CA VAL A 615 19.47 -51.24 26.82
C VAL A 615 19.72 -51.79 28.23
N LEU A 616 19.60 -50.93 29.23
CA LEU A 616 19.84 -51.37 30.64
C LEU A 616 18.77 -52.35 31.11
N ARG A 617 17.52 -52.20 30.74
CA ARG A 617 16.46 -53.17 31.04
C ARG A 617 16.71 -54.52 30.36
N GLU A 618 17.13 -54.50 29.12
CA GLU A 618 17.47 -55.70 28.36
C GLU A 618 18.71 -56.38 28.94
N TYR A 619 19.72 -55.61 29.35
CA TYR A 619 20.87 -56.11 30.03
C TYR A 619 20.47 -56.86 31.34
N GLU A 620 19.66 -56.22 32.20
CA GLU A 620 19.16 -56.86 33.43
C GLU A 620 18.31 -58.10 33.13
N ARG A 621 17.44 -58.04 32.13
CA ARG A 621 16.59 -59.16 31.72
C ARG A 621 17.43 -60.35 31.24
N ILE A 622 18.39 -60.09 30.39
CA ILE A 622 19.25 -61.13 29.78
C ILE A 622 20.16 -61.73 30.82
N VAL A 623 20.83 -60.90 31.60
CA VAL A 623 21.69 -61.39 32.69
C VAL A 623 20.89 -62.13 33.75
N GLY A 624 19.65 -61.71 34.07
CA GLY A 624 18.75 -62.38 34.99
C GLY A 624 18.24 -63.76 34.52
N LYS A 625 18.28 -64.03 33.21
CA LYS A 625 17.94 -65.34 32.65
C LYS A 625 19.04 -66.39 32.81
N ILE A 626 20.26 -66.01 33.21
CA ILE A 626 21.38 -66.92 33.37
C ILE A 626 21.16 -67.72 34.59
N LYS A 627 21.12 -69.04 34.43
CA LYS A 627 21.05 -69.97 35.56
C LYS A 627 22.30 -69.90 36.43
N PRO A 628 22.19 -70.05 37.78
CA PRO A 628 23.33 -69.94 38.66
C PRO A 628 24.48 -70.88 38.29
N ILE A 629 24.14 -72.05 37.75
CA ILE A 629 25.11 -73.07 37.30
C ILE A 629 25.94 -72.55 36.12
N CYS A 630 25.35 -71.74 35.29
CA CYS A 630 25.98 -71.21 34.06
C CYS A 630 26.74 -69.88 34.26
N GLN A 631 26.61 -69.25 35.43
CA GLN A 631 27.22 -67.94 35.67
C GLN A 631 28.74 -67.96 35.45
N ASN A 632 29.42 -68.92 35.94
CA ASN A 632 30.88 -69.04 35.77
C ASN A 632 31.28 -69.35 34.32
N LEU A 633 30.49 -70.11 33.62
CA LEU A 633 30.69 -70.51 32.23
C LEU A 633 30.50 -69.31 31.28
N LEU A 634 29.51 -68.52 31.55
CA LEU A 634 29.16 -67.35 30.74
C LEU A 634 29.87 -66.01 31.18
N ALA A 635 30.65 -66.12 32.28
CA ALA A 635 31.37 -64.95 32.80
C ALA A 635 32.24 -64.22 31.73
N PRO A 636 32.98 -64.91 30.85
CA PRO A 636 33.71 -64.24 29.77
C PRO A 636 32.82 -63.46 28.79
N HIS A 637 31.65 -63.97 28.45
CA HIS A 637 30.69 -63.36 27.55
C HIS A 637 29.98 -62.16 28.21
N ILE A 638 29.72 -62.23 29.52
CA ILE A 638 29.21 -61.11 30.27
C ILE A 638 30.28 -60.02 30.36
N ALA A 639 31.55 -60.38 30.56
CA ALA A 639 32.66 -59.41 30.57
C ALA A 639 32.86 -58.74 29.22
N ASP A 640 32.70 -59.45 28.09
CA ASP A 640 32.73 -58.86 26.77
C ASP A 640 31.60 -57.82 26.56
N LEU A 641 30.40 -58.14 27.01
CA LEU A 641 29.28 -57.20 26.96
C LEU A 641 29.53 -55.98 27.85
N GLU A 642 30.08 -56.20 29.07
CA GLU A 642 30.45 -55.08 29.94
C GLU A 642 31.54 -54.17 29.35
N LEU A 643 32.49 -54.72 28.61
CA LEU A 643 33.48 -53.94 27.83
C LEU A 643 32.81 -53.13 26.72
N LYS A 644 31.77 -53.63 26.10
CA LYS A 644 30.98 -52.87 25.13
C LYS A 644 30.15 -51.77 25.77
N LEU A 645 29.70 -51.97 27.02
CA LEU A 645 29.03 -50.95 27.81
C LEU A 645 29.97 -49.90 28.41
N HIS A 646 31.25 -50.23 28.61
CA HIS A 646 32.24 -49.38 29.26
C HIS A 646 32.41 -48.00 28.67
N PRO A 647 32.44 -47.77 27.34
CA PRO A 647 32.51 -46.44 26.76
C PRO A 647 31.42 -45.50 27.27
N GLY A 648 30.19 -46.00 27.47
CA GLY A 648 29.09 -45.22 28.03
C GLY A 648 29.27 -44.85 29.51
N MET A 649 30.17 -45.54 30.24
CA MET A 649 30.50 -45.26 31.65
C MET A 649 31.79 -44.44 31.82
N SER A 650 32.61 -44.28 30.77
CA SER A 650 33.92 -43.65 30.86
C SER A 650 34.19 -42.49 29.91
N THR A 651 33.91 -42.65 28.65
CA THR A 651 34.32 -41.73 27.58
C THR A 651 33.18 -40.99 26.86
N LEU A 652 32.04 -41.64 26.71
CA LEU A 652 30.92 -41.05 26.00
C LEU A 652 30.08 -40.15 26.93
N THR A 653 29.79 -38.99 26.43
CA THR A 653 28.94 -37.99 27.09
C THR A 653 27.71 -37.71 26.26
N TRP A 654 26.72 -36.98 26.80
CA TRP A 654 25.48 -36.60 26.09
C TRP A 654 25.71 -35.73 24.88
N THR A 655 26.90 -35.11 24.77
CA THR A 655 27.31 -34.27 23.60
C THR A 655 28.10 -35.05 22.55
N SER A 656 28.40 -36.32 22.81
CA SER A 656 29.19 -37.15 21.87
C SER A 656 28.40 -37.44 20.59
N MET A 657 29.13 -37.54 19.46
CA MET A 657 28.50 -37.83 18.16
C MET A 657 28.35 -39.35 17.90
N ASN A 658 29.08 -40.18 18.63
CA ASN A 658 29.21 -41.61 18.38
C ASN A 658 28.20 -42.47 19.19
N ILE A 659 27.20 -41.86 19.78
CA ILE A 659 26.21 -42.55 20.64
C ILE A 659 25.44 -43.61 19.85
N ASP A 660 25.03 -43.34 18.63
CA ASP A 660 24.31 -44.27 17.77
C ASP A 660 25.14 -45.52 17.47
N SER A 661 26.42 -45.33 17.13
CA SER A 661 27.36 -46.42 16.90
C SER A 661 27.58 -47.24 18.15
N TYR A 662 27.72 -46.62 19.30
CA TYR A 662 27.84 -47.25 20.60
C TYR A 662 26.62 -48.11 20.93
N LEU A 663 25.41 -47.54 20.80
CA LEU A 663 24.16 -48.27 21.03
C LEU A 663 24.03 -49.46 20.10
N HIS A 664 24.38 -49.31 18.82
CA HIS A 664 24.36 -50.41 17.88
C HIS A 664 25.28 -51.58 18.31
N HIS A 665 26.51 -51.28 18.74
CA HIS A 665 27.45 -52.28 19.22
C HIS A 665 26.92 -52.98 20.51
N VAL A 666 26.31 -52.21 21.41
CA VAL A 666 25.70 -52.79 22.63
C VAL A 666 24.52 -53.69 22.30
N TYR A 667 23.63 -53.28 21.38
CA TYR A 667 22.52 -54.11 20.94
C TYR A 667 23.00 -55.43 20.28
N GLN A 668 24.03 -55.34 19.45
CA GLN A 668 24.65 -56.56 18.87
C GLN A 668 25.18 -57.51 19.96
N GLY A 669 25.88 -56.94 20.95
CA GLY A 669 26.38 -57.71 22.10
C GLY A 669 25.27 -58.33 22.93
N LEU A 670 24.19 -57.60 23.21
CA LEU A 670 23.02 -58.12 23.94
C LEU A 670 22.34 -59.26 23.18
N ASN A 671 22.13 -59.09 21.87
CA ASN A 671 21.52 -60.14 21.02
C ASN A 671 22.38 -61.40 20.97
N LYS A 672 23.69 -61.25 20.80
CA LYS A 672 24.63 -62.38 20.82
C LYS A 672 24.59 -63.13 22.12
N LEU A 673 24.61 -62.40 23.26
CA LEU A 673 24.54 -63.03 24.59
C LEU A 673 23.19 -63.71 24.82
N GLU A 674 22.07 -63.09 24.42
CA GLU A 674 20.73 -63.69 24.56
C GLU A 674 20.61 -64.98 23.75
N GLN A 675 21.10 -65.01 22.51
CA GLN A 675 21.13 -66.24 21.70
C GLN A 675 21.96 -67.29 22.33
N LEU A 676 23.13 -66.98 22.85
CA LEU A 676 24.00 -67.91 23.55
C LEU A 676 23.29 -68.49 24.78
N ILE A 677 22.63 -67.65 25.56
CA ILE A 677 21.87 -68.11 26.76
C ILE A 677 20.73 -69.01 26.36
N ILE A 678 20.01 -68.75 25.28
CA ILE A 678 18.94 -69.64 24.78
C ILE A 678 19.51 -71.03 24.41
N TYR A 679 20.61 -71.03 23.63
CA TYR A 679 21.25 -72.33 23.28
C TYR A 679 21.75 -73.07 24.48
N VAL A 680 22.41 -72.39 25.39
CA VAL A 680 22.92 -73.03 26.65
C VAL A 680 21.78 -73.57 27.49
N THR A 681 20.70 -72.77 27.63
CA THR A 681 19.53 -73.19 28.41
C THR A 681 18.83 -74.43 27.79
N ASP A 682 18.68 -74.40 26.44
CA ASP A 682 18.10 -75.50 25.70
C ASP A 682 18.89 -76.79 25.88
N ILE A 683 20.23 -76.74 25.74
CA ILE A 683 21.09 -77.89 25.95
C ILE A 683 20.95 -78.40 27.41
N ILE A 684 20.98 -77.54 28.39
CA ILE A 684 20.89 -77.92 29.81
C ILE A 684 19.51 -78.53 30.11
N GLU A 685 18.42 -77.88 29.77
CA GLU A 685 17.07 -78.29 30.15
C GLU A 685 16.62 -79.51 29.34
N ASN A 686 16.79 -79.49 28.04
CA ASN A 686 16.19 -80.51 27.18
C ASN A 686 17.12 -81.75 27.01
N ARG A 687 18.43 -81.50 26.94
CA ARG A 687 19.36 -82.58 26.66
C ARG A 687 20.05 -83.16 27.93
N ILE A 688 20.40 -82.33 28.91
CA ILE A 688 21.08 -82.79 30.13
C ILE A 688 20.07 -83.12 31.23
N GLU A 689 19.32 -82.14 31.74
CA GLU A 689 18.40 -82.31 32.87
C GLU A 689 17.31 -83.31 32.56
N ASN A 690 16.75 -83.30 31.36
CA ASN A 690 15.71 -84.21 30.96
C ASN A 690 16.21 -85.69 30.92
N ASN A 691 17.42 -85.87 30.36
CA ASN A 691 18.03 -87.18 30.35
C ASN A 691 18.40 -87.64 31.75
N LEU A 692 18.93 -86.78 32.59
CA LEU A 692 19.23 -87.09 33.98
C LEU A 692 17.96 -87.48 34.79
N ARG A 693 16.86 -86.74 34.58
CA ARG A 693 15.55 -87.11 35.19
C ARG A 693 15.06 -88.44 34.68
N ASN A 694 15.26 -88.70 33.42
CA ASN A 694 14.83 -89.98 32.87
C ASN A 694 15.71 -91.15 33.43
N ILE A 695 17.02 -90.93 33.57
CA ILE A 695 17.94 -91.83 34.20
C ILE A 695 17.53 -92.16 35.66
N SER A 696 17.17 -91.09 36.42
CA SER A 696 16.79 -91.23 37.83
C SER A 696 15.49 -91.98 38.04
N LYS A 697 14.64 -92.10 37.04
CA LYS A 697 13.37 -92.82 37.06
C LYS A 697 13.52 -94.30 36.67
N VAL A 698 14.69 -94.67 36.15
CA VAL A 698 14.89 -96.05 35.71
C VAL A 698 15.04 -96.98 36.89
N SER A 699 14.16 -97.91 36.99
CA SER A 699 14.26 -98.95 37.95
C SER A 699 15.20 -100.10 37.44
N LEU A 700 16.15 -100.48 38.21
CA LEU A 700 17.10 -101.54 37.86
C LEU A 700 16.57 -102.92 38.11
N VAL A 701 15.51 -103.01 38.88
CA VAL A 701 14.88 -104.32 39.24
C VAL A 701 13.41 -104.25 38.80
N SER A 702 12.97 -105.23 38.04
CA SER A 702 11.56 -105.42 37.70
C SER A 702 10.95 -106.48 38.62
N LEU A 703 9.87 -106.10 39.28
CA LEU A 703 9.09 -107.03 40.02
C LEU A 703 8.06 -107.72 39.14
N PRO A 704 7.94 -109.01 39.16
CA PRO A 704 6.92 -109.66 38.35
C PRO A 704 5.52 -109.40 38.89
N HIS A 705 4.51 -109.43 38.01
CA HIS A 705 3.11 -109.32 38.41
C HIS A 705 2.72 -110.42 39.30
N GLU A 706 1.90 -110.16 40.32
CA GLU A 706 1.51 -111.09 41.40
C GLU A 706 0.91 -112.44 40.96
N ASN A 707 0.52 -112.62 39.71
CA ASN A 707 -0.15 -113.80 39.19
C ASN A 707 0.71 -114.65 38.27
N VAL A 708 2.04 -114.42 38.21
CA VAL A 708 2.93 -115.22 37.40
C VAL A 708 3.86 -116.05 38.27
N THR A 709 3.82 -117.41 38.17
CA THR A 709 4.75 -118.30 38.82
C THR A 709 6.01 -118.44 37.97
N PHE A 710 7.16 -118.16 38.57
CA PHE A 710 8.46 -118.27 37.90
C PHE A 710 9.27 -119.37 38.55
N THR A 711 10.03 -120.13 37.78
CA THR A 711 11.15 -120.92 38.28
C THR A 711 12.31 -119.98 38.61
N LEU A 712 13.21 -120.39 39.46
CA LEU A 712 14.36 -119.59 39.82
C LEU A 712 15.18 -119.16 38.59
N GLU A 713 15.36 -120.09 37.69
CA GLU A 713 16.14 -119.82 36.44
C GLU A 713 15.44 -118.83 35.51
N ASN A 714 14.10 -118.93 35.32
CA ASN A 714 13.33 -117.99 34.51
C ASN A 714 13.31 -116.61 35.14
N PHE A 715 13.23 -116.49 36.43
CA PHE A 715 13.28 -115.20 37.15
C PHE A 715 14.65 -114.56 37.02
N VAL A 716 15.75 -115.33 37.17
CA VAL A 716 17.12 -114.87 37.00
C VAL A 716 17.33 -114.42 35.57
N SER A 717 16.95 -115.20 34.55
CA SER A 717 17.06 -114.81 33.12
C SER A 717 16.28 -113.52 32.80
N MET A 718 15.05 -113.45 33.28
CA MET A 718 14.21 -112.28 33.12
C MET A 718 14.87 -110.99 33.73
N GLN A 719 15.39 -111.20 34.96
CA GLN A 719 16.08 -110.08 35.63
C GLN A 719 17.40 -109.66 34.88
N GLU A 720 18.12 -110.64 34.36
CA GLU A 720 19.34 -110.36 33.58
C GLU A 720 19.01 -109.65 32.26
N GLU A 721 17.97 -110.08 31.56
CA GLU A 721 17.52 -109.42 30.36
C GLU A 721 17.08 -107.96 30.64
N TYR A 722 16.27 -107.82 31.71
CA TYR A 722 15.81 -106.50 32.13
C TYR A 722 16.98 -105.58 32.56
N ILE A 723 17.88 -106.15 33.38
CA ILE A 723 19.08 -105.41 33.78
C ILE A 723 19.92 -104.99 32.55
N ASN A 724 20.11 -105.94 31.60
CA ASN A 724 20.85 -105.63 30.40
C ASN A 724 20.16 -104.60 29.53
N GLU A 725 18.84 -104.70 29.37
CA GLU A 725 18.07 -103.64 28.65
C GLU A 725 18.23 -102.31 29.34
N LYS A 726 18.05 -102.24 30.65
CA LYS A 726 18.18 -100.99 31.42
C LYS A 726 19.60 -100.43 31.44
N ARG A 727 20.60 -101.39 31.50
CA ARG A 727 22.02 -100.97 31.38
C ARG A 727 22.31 -100.34 30.04
N ASN A 728 21.79 -100.92 28.94
CA ASN A 728 22.00 -100.36 27.59
C ASN A 728 21.31 -99.02 27.48
N LEU A 729 20.06 -98.90 28.06
CA LEU A 729 19.33 -97.63 28.10
C LEU A 729 20.11 -96.54 28.86
N LEU A 730 20.58 -96.91 30.07
CA LEU A 730 21.37 -95.99 30.92
C LEU A 730 22.69 -95.60 30.23
N THR A 731 23.36 -96.56 29.62
CA THR A 731 24.60 -96.26 28.87
C THR A 731 24.35 -95.32 27.70
N SER A 732 23.29 -95.59 26.90
CA SER A 732 22.93 -94.74 25.80
C SER A 732 22.54 -93.31 26.29
N LYS A 733 21.80 -93.24 27.36
CA LYS A 733 21.43 -91.95 28.00
C LYS A 733 22.65 -91.19 28.55
N ASN A 734 23.57 -91.95 29.19
CA ASN A 734 24.81 -91.30 29.68
C ASN A 734 25.68 -90.74 28.55
N VAL A 735 25.81 -91.49 27.44
CA VAL A 735 26.52 -91.02 26.27
C VAL A 735 25.86 -89.78 25.65
N GLU A 736 24.48 -89.75 25.68
CA GLU A 736 23.77 -88.54 25.23
C GLU A 736 24.06 -87.38 26.14
N VAL A 737 24.09 -87.55 27.47
CA VAL A 737 24.45 -86.51 28.45
C VAL A 737 25.91 -86.02 28.22
N GLU A 738 26.85 -86.95 28.06
CA GLU A 738 28.25 -86.61 27.81
C GLU A 738 28.39 -85.77 26.53
N ARG A 739 27.72 -86.19 25.43
CA ARG A 739 27.70 -85.45 24.21
C ARG A 739 27.07 -84.04 24.37
N ALA A 740 25.97 -83.96 25.15
CA ALA A 740 25.33 -82.71 25.42
C ALA A 740 26.24 -81.77 26.21
N VAL A 741 26.99 -82.30 27.19
CA VAL A 741 27.97 -81.47 27.92
C VAL A 741 29.13 -81.05 27.03
N ASP A 742 29.63 -81.92 26.14
CA ASP A 742 30.66 -81.52 25.17
C ASP A 742 30.13 -80.49 24.21
N ASP A 743 28.90 -80.65 23.70
CA ASP A 743 28.25 -79.62 22.83
C ASP A 743 28.12 -78.30 23.57
N LEU A 744 27.71 -78.31 24.84
CA LEU A 744 27.61 -77.08 25.66
C LEU A 744 28.97 -76.37 25.78
N ILE A 745 30.02 -77.10 26.11
CA ILE A 745 31.36 -76.58 26.27
C ILE A 745 31.88 -75.99 24.91
N GLN A 746 31.68 -76.74 23.83
CA GLN A 746 32.09 -76.27 22.48
C GLN A 746 31.31 -75.05 22.05
N THR A 747 29.96 -75.01 22.33
CA THR A 747 29.12 -73.86 22.02
C THR A 747 29.62 -72.62 22.74
N ILE A 748 29.93 -72.71 24.03
CA ILE A 748 30.43 -71.57 24.81
C ILE A 748 31.81 -71.12 24.37
N LEU A 749 32.74 -72.04 24.11
CA LEU A 749 34.09 -71.75 23.76
C LEU A 749 34.25 -71.15 22.33
N HIS A 750 33.43 -71.62 21.37
CA HIS A 750 33.50 -71.22 19.96
C HIS A 750 32.54 -70.07 19.61
N TYR A 751 31.70 -69.62 20.59
CA TYR A 751 30.85 -68.48 20.37
C TYR A 751 31.72 -67.20 20.22
N PRO A 752 31.59 -66.43 19.17
CA PRO A 752 32.51 -65.33 18.86
C PRO A 752 32.46 -64.27 19.93
N LEU A 753 33.63 -63.98 20.52
CA LEU A 753 33.87 -62.86 21.42
C LEU A 753 34.64 -61.76 20.67
N ASP A 754 34.28 -60.52 20.90
CA ASP A 754 35.01 -59.36 20.28
C ASP A 754 36.31 -59.05 21.07
N VAL A 755 36.48 -59.63 22.24
CA VAL A 755 37.66 -59.48 23.09
C VAL A 755 38.41 -60.82 23.20
N ARG A 756 39.72 -60.83 22.96
CA ARG A 756 40.57 -62.00 23.19
C ARG A 756 40.60 -62.31 24.71
N ILE A 757 40.07 -63.49 25.07
CA ILE A 757 40.16 -63.98 26.41
C ILE A 757 41.55 -64.62 26.59
N ASP A 758 42.23 -64.30 27.71
CA ASP A 758 43.51 -64.92 28.05
C ASP A 758 43.39 -66.45 28.08
N PRO A 759 44.33 -67.20 27.49
CA PRO A 759 44.26 -68.66 27.48
C PRO A 759 44.14 -69.29 28.86
N VAL A 760 44.69 -68.69 29.88
CA VAL A 760 44.63 -69.10 31.25
C VAL A 760 43.22 -69.11 31.84
N LYS A 761 42.42 -68.09 31.53
CA LYS A 761 41.00 -67.99 31.93
C LYS A 761 40.10 -68.95 31.10
N SER A 762 40.49 -69.28 29.88
CA SER A 762 39.81 -70.27 29.06
C SER A 762 39.94 -71.71 29.61
N ASP A 763 41.07 -72.06 30.24
CA ASP A 763 41.29 -73.33 30.83
C ASP A 763 40.57 -73.47 32.17
N GLU A 764 40.44 -72.40 32.98
CA GLU A 764 39.60 -72.41 34.16
C GLU A 764 38.12 -72.65 33.83
N THR A 765 37.66 -72.10 32.69
CA THR A 765 36.28 -72.29 32.20
C THR A 765 36.03 -73.76 31.75
N LYS A 766 37.04 -74.50 31.33
CA LYS A 766 36.94 -75.88 30.94
C LYS A 766 36.91 -76.86 32.14
N ARG A 767 37.37 -76.42 33.33
CA ARG A 767 37.44 -77.25 34.55
C ARG A 767 36.17 -77.17 35.42
N ILE A 768 35.22 -76.31 35.07
CA ILE A 768 33.92 -76.22 35.72
C ILE A 768 32.88 -76.99 34.93
#